data_e5f0f28c0863508f3bb73b51973cd367
#
_entry.id   e5f0f28c0863508f3bb73b51973cd367
#
_cell.length_a   1.000
_cell.length_b   1.000
_cell.length_c   1.000
_cell.angle_alpha   90.00
_cell.angle_beta   90.00
_cell.angle_gamma   90.00
#
_symmetry.space_group_name_H-M   'P 1'
#
loop_
_entity.id
_entity.type
_entity.pdbx_description
1 polymer ?
#
loop_
_entity_poly.entity_id
_entity_poly.type
_entity_poly.pdbx_seq_one_letter_code
_entity_poly.pdbx_strand_id
1 'polypeptide(L)'
;MEKIINIISSELQVKSSQVENAIKLIDEGNTIPFIARYRKEVTGGLSDEQLRTLGERLTYLRNLEQRKQEIIKSIEEQGKLTEEIVKQTEEATSLSEVEDIYRPYKQKKKTRATIAKAKGLEGLAEIIKEQKETKDIYEIAKDYVNIESLSEEERKNKDKVVKNAEDAIAGALDIIAEEISDNAEFRKQIKKICYREGLISTKAAKEDEKSNYEMYYDYSEVISRIPSHRILAINRGEKEEFLKVKIDKNEEKIINTIEKEIIKGQTQFTEMLKNTILDSFKRLIEPSIDREIRSDLTEKAEEKAITVFGQNAKQLLLGAPIKGKTVMGFDPAYRTGCKIAVIDETGKVLDIATVYPTAPQNDVEGAKKELLRLIEKDNVNMIAIGNGTASRESEAFVADMIKDAKNEVNYVIVSEAGASVYSASKLATEEYPDINVSIRGAISIARRLQDPLAELVKIDPKAIGVGQYQHDVNQKRLAESLTGVVEDAVNKVGVDVNTATPSLLSYVSGINSSIAKNIVKYRDENGKLKTRKELLKVPKLGKVAFEQCAGFLRIVDGTNPLEITAVHPESYDAAEKLLESVGFEKEDLRNKDKVINLREKLKSVDIAKESKDLDIGELTLKDIVEELSKPGRDPRDEMPKPILRQDVLKFEDLKEGMILPGTVRNVIDFGAFVDIGVKHDGLVHISEMSDKFIKNPSDLVSVGDIVKVKVIKIDKDRQKVGLSMKV
;
A
#
# COMPACT_ATOMS: atom_id res chain seq x y z
N MET A 1 -17.79 21.91 -4.49
CA MET A 1 -16.59 21.58 -5.29
C MET A 1 -15.42 22.51 -4.95
N GLU A 2 -15.59 23.82 -4.90
CA GLU A 2 -14.54 24.81 -4.57
C GLU A 2 -13.86 24.48 -3.22
N LYS A 3 -14.62 24.13 -2.19
CA LYS A 3 -14.10 23.73 -0.87
C LYS A 3 -13.16 22.50 -0.97
N ILE A 4 -13.53 21.51 -1.78
CA ILE A 4 -12.69 20.30 -2.04
C ILE A 4 -11.40 20.68 -2.74
N ILE A 5 -11.48 21.51 -3.78
CA ILE A 5 -10.29 22.00 -4.52
C ILE A 5 -9.31 22.70 -3.58
N ASN A 6 -9.79 23.59 -2.72
CA ASN A 6 -8.96 24.33 -1.78
C ASN A 6 -8.28 23.42 -0.73
N ILE A 7 -8.99 22.41 -0.22
CA ILE A 7 -8.42 21.40 0.69
C ILE A 7 -7.29 20.64 0.01
N ILE A 8 -7.55 20.06 -1.17
CA ILE A 8 -6.57 19.25 -1.90
C ILE A 8 -5.36 20.10 -2.31
N SER A 9 -5.59 21.34 -2.78
CA SER A 9 -4.48 22.22 -3.18
C SER A 9 -3.56 22.57 -2.01
N SER A 10 -4.14 22.79 -0.83
CA SER A 10 -3.38 23.04 0.40
C SER A 10 -2.61 21.80 0.87
N GLU A 11 -3.24 20.61 0.84
CA GLU A 11 -2.61 19.36 1.24
C GLU A 11 -1.45 18.96 0.31
N LEU A 12 -1.60 19.13 -1.01
CA LEU A 12 -0.58 18.80 -2.01
C LEU A 12 0.42 19.94 -2.27
N GLN A 13 0.19 21.12 -1.69
CA GLN A 13 1.01 22.33 -1.93
C GLN A 13 1.11 22.73 -3.42
N VAL A 14 -0.01 22.63 -4.13
CA VAL A 14 -0.14 22.98 -5.55
C VAL A 14 -1.21 24.04 -5.75
N LYS A 15 -1.27 24.66 -6.96
CA LYS A 15 -2.26 25.68 -7.26
C LYS A 15 -3.67 25.08 -7.40
N SER A 16 -4.70 25.81 -6.98
CA SER A 16 -6.11 25.37 -7.11
C SER A 16 -6.50 25.08 -8.56
N SER A 17 -5.97 25.83 -9.52
CA SER A 17 -6.21 25.60 -10.95
C SER A 17 -5.64 24.27 -11.46
N GLN A 18 -4.52 23.80 -10.89
CA GLN A 18 -3.96 22.49 -11.24
C GLN A 18 -4.86 21.36 -10.74
N VAL A 19 -5.39 21.51 -9.50
CA VAL A 19 -6.32 20.55 -8.90
C VAL A 19 -7.63 20.51 -9.68
N GLU A 20 -8.20 21.67 -10.04
CA GLU A 20 -9.44 21.77 -10.81
C GLU A 20 -9.31 21.08 -12.16
N ASN A 21 -8.24 21.37 -12.91
CA ASN A 21 -7.97 20.74 -14.19
C ASN A 21 -7.78 19.23 -14.08
N ALA A 22 -7.05 18.77 -13.05
CA ALA A 22 -6.86 17.35 -12.82
C ALA A 22 -8.18 16.64 -12.49
N ILE A 23 -9.03 17.23 -11.63
CA ILE A 23 -10.36 16.71 -11.33
C ILE A 23 -11.20 16.59 -12.60
N LYS A 24 -11.20 17.61 -13.46
CA LYS A 24 -11.94 17.58 -14.72
C LYS A 24 -11.50 16.42 -15.60
N LEU A 25 -10.19 16.22 -15.78
CA LEU A 25 -9.65 15.12 -16.57
C LEU A 25 -10.01 13.74 -15.99
N ILE A 26 -9.98 13.60 -14.64
CA ILE A 26 -10.39 12.36 -13.95
C ILE A 26 -11.88 12.10 -14.17
N ASP A 27 -12.72 13.11 -14.05
CA ASP A 27 -14.17 13.00 -14.23
C ASP A 27 -14.56 12.71 -15.70
N GLU A 28 -13.74 13.10 -16.66
CA GLU A 28 -13.85 12.72 -18.08
C GLU A 28 -13.43 11.26 -18.34
N GLY A 29 -12.94 10.54 -17.32
CA GLY A 29 -12.57 9.12 -17.38
C GLY A 29 -11.15 8.87 -17.87
N ASN A 30 -10.28 9.89 -17.87
CA ASN A 30 -8.87 9.70 -18.18
C ASN A 30 -8.15 8.96 -17.03
N THR A 31 -7.26 8.05 -17.38
CA THR A 31 -6.44 7.32 -16.42
C THR A 31 -5.30 8.18 -15.87
N ILE A 32 -4.87 7.91 -14.63
CA ILE A 32 -3.78 8.65 -13.99
C ILE A 32 -2.48 8.62 -14.83
N PRO A 33 -1.99 7.47 -15.34
CA PRO A 33 -0.78 7.47 -16.16
C PRO A 33 -0.90 8.32 -17.43
N PHE A 34 -2.07 8.32 -18.07
CA PHE A 34 -2.30 9.16 -19.26
C PHE A 34 -2.27 10.65 -18.91
N ILE A 35 -2.94 11.07 -17.86
CA ILE A 35 -2.93 12.46 -17.39
C ILE A 35 -1.49 12.90 -17.07
N ALA A 36 -0.77 12.11 -16.28
CA ALA A 36 0.58 12.41 -15.85
C ALA A 36 1.58 12.53 -17.01
N ARG A 37 1.40 11.74 -18.07
CA ARG A 37 2.33 11.72 -19.20
C ARG A 37 1.93 12.68 -20.32
N TYR A 38 0.64 12.71 -20.70
CA TYR A 38 0.19 13.37 -21.95
C TYR A 38 -0.72 14.57 -21.71
N ARG A 39 -1.01 14.94 -20.47
CA ARG A 39 -1.83 16.13 -20.13
C ARG A 39 -1.11 17.03 -19.12
N LYS A 40 0.23 17.04 -19.15
CA LYS A 40 1.09 17.83 -18.24
C LYS A 40 0.83 19.33 -18.35
N GLU A 41 0.62 19.84 -19.54
CA GLU A 41 0.34 21.28 -19.75
C GLU A 41 -0.96 21.68 -19.04
N VAL A 42 -1.99 20.86 -19.14
CA VAL A 42 -3.30 21.14 -18.53
C VAL A 42 -3.21 21.09 -16.99
N THR A 43 -2.45 20.13 -16.44
CA THR A 43 -2.29 19.95 -15.00
C THR A 43 -1.14 20.76 -14.39
N GLY A 44 -0.37 21.49 -15.24
CA GLY A 44 0.81 22.22 -14.79
C GLY A 44 1.91 21.31 -14.23
N GLY A 45 2.04 20.09 -14.76
CA GLY A 45 3.14 19.15 -14.46
C GLY A 45 2.96 18.36 -13.16
N LEU A 46 1.73 18.07 -12.72
CA LEU A 46 1.50 17.17 -11.59
C LEU A 46 2.09 15.78 -11.87
N SER A 47 2.80 15.23 -10.88
CA SER A 47 3.39 13.89 -10.96
C SER A 47 2.33 12.78 -10.83
N ASP A 48 2.69 11.53 -11.23
CA ASP A 48 1.84 10.34 -11.01
C ASP A 48 1.41 10.21 -9.55
N GLU A 49 2.35 10.39 -8.60
CA GLU A 49 2.10 10.29 -7.17
C GLU A 49 1.13 11.37 -6.68
N GLN A 50 1.32 12.63 -7.12
CA GLN A 50 0.42 13.74 -6.80
C GLN A 50 -0.99 13.50 -7.37
N LEU A 51 -1.11 13.00 -8.59
CA LEU A 51 -2.39 12.70 -9.23
C LEU A 51 -3.11 11.52 -8.55
N ARG A 52 -2.39 10.48 -8.11
CA ARG A 52 -2.97 9.38 -7.33
C ARG A 52 -3.49 9.87 -6.00
N THR A 53 -2.67 10.59 -5.25
CA THR A 53 -3.07 11.18 -3.96
C THR A 53 -4.28 12.10 -4.14
N LEU A 54 -4.31 12.92 -5.20
CA LEU A 54 -5.45 13.76 -5.54
C LEU A 54 -6.72 12.93 -5.79
N GLY A 55 -6.63 11.88 -6.60
CA GLY A 55 -7.78 11.00 -6.91
C GLY A 55 -8.35 10.30 -5.69
N GLU A 56 -7.48 9.77 -4.81
CA GLU A 56 -7.87 9.15 -3.54
C GLU A 56 -8.52 10.18 -2.61
N ARG A 57 -7.90 11.35 -2.47
CA ARG A 57 -8.40 12.41 -1.62
C ARG A 57 -9.72 12.99 -2.12
N LEU A 58 -9.85 13.15 -3.43
CA LEU A 58 -11.10 13.55 -4.09
C LEU A 58 -12.24 12.59 -3.76
N THR A 59 -11.98 11.29 -3.88
CA THR A 59 -12.97 10.24 -3.56
C THR A 59 -13.38 10.31 -2.08
N TYR A 60 -12.41 10.44 -1.17
CA TYR A 60 -12.68 10.58 0.27
C TYR A 60 -13.53 11.83 0.57
N LEU A 61 -13.16 12.99 0.04
CA LEU A 61 -13.87 14.24 0.31
C LEU A 61 -15.27 14.26 -0.31
N ARG A 62 -15.46 13.66 -1.49
CA ARG A 62 -16.80 13.47 -2.08
C ARG A 62 -17.68 12.60 -1.19
N ASN A 63 -17.15 11.49 -0.69
CA ASN A 63 -17.86 10.61 0.24
C ASN A 63 -18.19 11.33 1.56
N LEU A 64 -17.26 12.14 2.08
CA LEU A 64 -17.47 12.96 3.28
C LEU A 64 -18.61 13.96 3.06
N GLU A 65 -18.61 14.71 1.96
CA GLU A 65 -19.67 15.68 1.66
C GLU A 65 -21.03 14.99 1.41
N GLN A 66 -21.04 13.85 0.73
CA GLN A 66 -22.26 13.06 0.58
C GLN A 66 -22.79 12.62 1.96
N ARG A 67 -21.89 12.14 2.85
CA ARG A 67 -22.28 11.70 4.19
C ARG A 67 -22.84 12.84 5.03
N LYS A 68 -22.28 14.04 4.95
CA LYS A 68 -22.81 15.25 5.58
C LYS A 68 -24.24 15.53 5.15
N GLN A 69 -24.51 15.48 3.84
CA GLN A 69 -25.86 15.70 3.30
C GLN A 69 -26.85 14.64 3.77
N GLU A 70 -26.47 13.36 3.78
CA GLU A 70 -27.30 12.27 4.29
C GLU A 70 -27.70 12.49 5.77
N ILE A 71 -26.74 12.93 6.60
CA ILE A 71 -26.94 13.16 8.02
C ILE A 71 -27.86 14.38 8.24
N ILE A 72 -27.62 15.49 7.56
CA ILE A 72 -28.45 16.69 7.64
C ILE A 72 -29.91 16.31 7.30
N LYS A 73 -30.11 15.61 6.19
CA LYS A 73 -31.43 15.15 5.77
C LYS A 73 -32.08 14.21 6.80
N SER A 74 -31.32 13.28 7.36
CA SER A 74 -31.86 12.35 8.38
C SER A 74 -32.25 13.05 9.68
N ILE A 75 -31.54 14.11 10.09
CA ILE A 75 -31.88 14.91 11.28
C ILE A 75 -33.09 15.81 10.98
N GLU A 76 -33.19 16.36 9.76
CA GLU A 76 -34.32 17.17 9.30
C GLU A 76 -35.63 16.34 9.30
N GLU A 77 -35.59 15.10 8.77
CA GLU A 77 -36.71 14.17 8.77
C GLU A 77 -37.21 13.83 10.20
N GLN A 78 -36.34 13.96 11.21
CA GLN A 78 -36.66 13.81 12.61
C GLN A 78 -37.22 15.10 13.26
N GLY A 79 -37.26 16.23 12.52
CA GLY A 79 -37.69 17.53 13.01
C GLY A 79 -36.75 18.14 14.07
N LYS A 80 -35.47 17.72 14.09
CA LYS A 80 -34.47 18.13 15.11
C LYS A 80 -33.33 18.96 14.53
N LEU A 81 -33.38 19.32 13.25
CA LEU A 81 -32.34 20.09 12.59
C LEU A 81 -32.33 21.54 13.10
N THR A 82 -31.17 22.03 13.52
CA THR A 82 -30.93 23.42 13.91
C THR A 82 -29.82 24.03 13.05
N GLU A 83 -29.76 25.36 12.96
CA GLU A 83 -28.69 26.07 12.25
C GLU A 83 -27.28 25.72 12.80
N GLU A 84 -27.17 25.50 14.10
CA GLU A 84 -25.92 25.09 14.73
C GLU A 84 -25.47 23.71 14.32
N ILE A 85 -26.39 22.73 14.24
CA ILE A 85 -26.06 21.37 13.75
C ILE A 85 -25.60 21.40 12.30
N VAL A 86 -26.28 22.18 11.46
CA VAL A 86 -25.87 22.38 10.05
C VAL A 86 -24.44 22.91 10.01
N LYS A 87 -24.17 24.00 10.74
CA LYS A 87 -22.84 24.62 10.80
C LYS A 87 -21.77 23.63 11.29
N GLN A 88 -21.99 22.94 12.40
CA GLN A 88 -21.06 21.95 12.93
C GLN A 88 -20.79 20.82 11.91
N THR A 89 -21.83 20.34 11.23
CA THR A 89 -21.71 19.28 10.21
C THR A 89 -20.93 19.78 8.99
N GLU A 90 -21.16 21.00 8.53
CA GLU A 90 -20.42 21.60 7.42
C GLU A 90 -18.94 21.87 7.76
N GLU A 91 -18.64 22.24 8.98
CA GLU A 91 -17.29 22.51 9.48
C GLU A 91 -16.49 21.21 9.77
N ALA A 92 -17.16 20.07 9.96
CA ALA A 92 -16.51 18.81 10.23
C ALA A 92 -15.54 18.43 9.10
N THR A 93 -14.34 17.98 9.48
CA THR A 93 -13.22 17.68 8.55
C THR A 93 -13.00 16.19 8.32
N SER A 94 -13.67 15.35 9.10
CA SER A 94 -13.55 13.90 9.02
C SER A 94 -14.88 13.19 9.18
N LEU A 95 -14.97 11.94 8.66
CA LEU A 95 -16.14 11.08 8.86
C LEU A 95 -16.40 10.81 10.35
N SER A 96 -15.36 10.69 11.17
CA SER A 96 -15.49 10.49 12.61
C SER A 96 -16.20 11.66 13.30
N GLU A 97 -15.83 12.90 12.95
CA GLU A 97 -16.49 14.09 13.47
C GLU A 97 -17.96 14.15 13.04
N VAL A 98 -18.25 13.84 11.78
CA VAL A 98 -19.62 13.82 11.26
C VAL A 98 -20.47 12.75 11.96
N GLU A 99 -19.92 11.56 12.20
CA GLU A 99 -20.61 10.47 12.94
C GLU A 99 -20.81 10.83 14.42
N ASP A 100 -19.88 11.55 15.06
CA ASP A 100 -20.04 12.03 16.44
C ASP A 100 -21.20 13.05 16.54
N ILE A 101 -21.34 13.97 15.57
CA ILE A 101 -22.46 14.93 15.51
C ILE A 101 -23.79 14.18 15.29
N TYR A 102 -23.80 13.15 14.44
CA TYR A 102 -25.02 12.37 14.16
C TYR A 102 -25.43 11.42 15.29
N ARG A 103 -24.52 11.09 16.20
CA ARG A 103 -24.69 10.06 17.23
C ARG A 103 -25.94 10.23 18.10
N PRO A 104 -26.31 11.44 18.59
CA PRO A 104 -27.55 11.65 19.34
C PRO A 104 -28.83 11.39 18.54
N TYR A 105 -28.79 11.49 17.21
CA TYR A 105 -29.91 11.38 16.28
C TYR A 105 -30.04 10.00 15.65
N LYS A 106 -29.01 9.18 15.81
CA LYS A 106 -28.97 7.81 15.24
C LYS A 106 -29.97 6.93 15.97
N GLN A 107 -30.85 6.26 15.22
CA GLN A 107 -31.77 5.28 15.81
C GLN A 107 -30.98 4.18 16.53
N LYS A 108 -31.10 4.16 17.86
CA LYS A 108 -30.45 3.15 18.68
C LYS A 108 -31.37 1.95 18.89
N LYS A 109 -30.81 0.76 18.85
CA LYS A 109 -31.49 -0.44 19.35
C LYS A 109 -31.63 -0.31 20.87
N LYS A 110 -32.60 -1.00 21.45
CA LYS A 110 -33.01 -1.06 22.84
C LYS A 110 -31.85 -0.82 23.86
N THR A 111 -31.65 0.43 24.28
CA THR A 111 -30.71 0.84 25.33
C THR A 111 -31.46 1.07 26.65
N ARG A 112 -30.72 1.20 27.78
CA ARG A 112 -31.34 1.56 29.05
C ARG A 112 -32.07 2.91 28.97
N ALA A 113 -31.45 3.89 28.32
CA ALA A 113 -32.04 5.21 28.10
C ALA A 113 -33.27 5.17 27.20
N THR A 114 -33.26 4.41 26.08
CA THR A 114 -34.47 4.29 25.23
C THR A 114 -35.62 3.61 25.96
N ILE A 115 -35.37 2.65 26.85
CA ILE A 115 -36.38 2.04 27.71
C ILE A 115 -36.91 3.07 28.72
N ALA A 116 -36.01 3.86 29.36
CA ALA A 116 -36.39 4.87 30.30
C ALA A 116 -37.25 5.99 29.65
N LYS A 117 -36.90 6.41 28.42
CA LYS A 117 -37.73 7.33 27.61
C LYS A 117 -39.09 6.76 27.31
N ALA A 118 -39.16 5.49 26.93
CA ALA A 118 -40.44 4.80 26.69
C ALA A 118 -41.30 4.68 27.98
N LYS A 119 -40.68 4.74 29.17
CA LYS A 119 -41.36 4.82 30.46
C LYS A 119 -41.84 6.23 30.83
N GLY A 120 -41.53 7.26 30.01
CA GLY A 120 -41.89 8.66 30.27
C GLY A 120 -41.01 9.41 31.25
N LEU A 121 -39.76 8.96 31.46
CA LEU A 121 -38.83 9.51 32.46
C LEU A 121 -38.01 10.71 31.96
N GLU A 122 -38.26 11.18 30.74
CA GLU A 122 -37.52 12.36 30.19
C GLU A 122 -37.73 13.63 31.02
N GLY A 123 -38.98 13.88 31.47
CA GLY A 123 -39.27 15.04 32.32
C GLY A 123 -38.52 15.02 33.65
N LEU A 124 -38.36 13.85 34.28
CA LEU A 124 -37.55 13.72 35.50
C LEU A 124 -36.06 13.92 35.22
N ALA A 125 -35.55 13.43 34.06
CA ALA A 125 -34.18 13.68 33.67
C ALA A 125 -33.88 15.17 33.45
N GLU A 126 -34.82 15.93 32.84
CA GLU A 126 -34.68 17.38 32.69
C GLU A 126 -34.63 18.12 34.04
N ILE A 127 -35.50 17.78 35.01
CA ILE A 127 -35.48 18.36 36.35
C ILE A 127 -34.11 18.13 37.02
N ILE A 128 -33.54 16.93 36.91
CA ILE A 128 -32.23 16.63 37.49
C ILE A 128 -31.12 17.45 36.77
N LYS A 129 -31.18 17.60 35.46
CA LYS A 129 -30.21 18.38 34.68
C LYS A 129 -30.26 19.88 34.95
N GLU A 130 -31.43 20.43 35.15
CA GLU A 130 -31.60 21.86 35.48
C GLU A 130 -31.00 22.24 36.83
N GLN A 131 -31.03 21.31 37.81
CA GLN A 131 -30.48 21.48 39.17
C GLN A 131 -31.08 22.65 39.94
N LYS A 132 -32.29 23.09 39.60
CA LYS A 132 -32.98 24.24 40.20
C LYS A 132 -34.00 23.83 41.27
N GLU A 133 -34.45 22.61 41.26
CA GLU A 133 -35.51 22.11 42.11
C GLU A 133 -35.07 21.99 43.56
N THR A 134 -35.90 22.48 44.48
CA THR A 134 -35.62 22.48 45.93
C THR A 134 -36.41 21.41 46.69
N LYS A 135 -37.48 20.84 46.07
CA LYS A 135 -38.21 19.70 46.63
C LYS A 135 -37.35 18.45 46.55
N ASP A 136 -37.52 17.54 47.51
CA ASP A 136 -36.85 16.27 47.50
C ASP A 136 -37.15 15.52 46.19
N ILE A 137 -36.09 15.09 45.52
CA ILE A 137 -36.20 14.39 44.23
C ILE A 137 -36.99 13.09 44.35
N TYR A 138 -36.96 12.42 45.50
CA TYR A 138 -37.73 11.21 45.73
C TYR A 138 -39.26 11.50 45.79
N GLU A 139 -39.65 12.65 46.32
CA GLU A 139 -41.06 13.05 46.30
C GLU A 139 -41.55 13.36 44.88
N ILE A 140 -40.73 14.00 44.07
CA ILE A 140 -41.02 14.25 42.63
C ILE A 140 -41.09 12.96 41.83
N ALA A 141 -40.16 12.05 42.09
CA ALA A 141 -40.06 10.78 41.38
C ALA A 141 -41.28 9.87 41.61
N LYS A 142 -42.03 10.05 42.73
CA LYS A 142 -43.30 9.29 42.95
C LYS A 142 -44.31 9.57 41.87
N ASP A 143 -44.35 10.77 41.27
CA ASP A 143 -45.30 11.13 40.22
C ASP A 143 -45.04 10.37 38.91
N TYR A 144 -43.87 9.79 38.76
CA TYR A 144 -43.48 8.97 37.60
C TYR A 144 -43.66 7.44 37.82
N VAL A 145 -44.10 7.04 39.00
CA VAL A 145 -44.38 5.64 39.32
C VAL A 145 -45.69 5.24 38.63
N ASN A 146 -45.69 4.19 37.83
CA ASN A 146 -46.84 3.82 36.99
C ASN A 146 -47.36 2.39 37.24
N ILE A 147 -46.77 1.63 38.15
CA ILE A 147 -47.11 0.21 38.36
C ILE A 147 -48.59 -0.01 38.70
N GLU A 148 -49.23 0.93 39.41
CA GLU A 148 -50.62 0.81 39.81
C GLU A 148 -51.58 1.17 38.66
N SER A 149 -51.17 2.03 37.73
CA SER A 149 -51.99 2.46 36.58
C SER A 149 -51.95 1.50 35.39
N LEU A 150 -51.06 0.50 35.39
CA LEU A 150 -50.87 -0.44 34.31
C LEU A 150 -51.76 -1.70 34.47
N SER A 151 -52.26 -2.25 33.35
CA SER A 151 -52.96 -3.54 33.31
C SER A 151 -52.05 -4.71 33.72
N GLU A 152 -52.62 -5.85 34.10
CA GLU A 152 -51.83 -7.05 34.47
C GLU A 152 -50.94 -7.57 33.35
N GLU A 153 -51.31 -7.40 32.07
CA GLU A 153 -50.51 -7.74 30.91
C GLU A 153 -49.34 -6.79 30.75
N GLU A 154 -49.54 -5.48 30.92
CA GLU A 154 -48.51 -4.46 30.83
C GLU A 154 -47.50 -4.56 31.95
N ARG A 155 -47.92 -4.94 33.18
CA ARG A 155 -47.01 -5.17 34.31
C ARG A 155 -46.00 -6.30 34.06
N LYS A 156 -46.34 -7.25 33.17
CA LYS A 156 -45.40 -8.30 32.74
C LYS A 156 -44.24 -7.74 31.84
N ASN A 157 -44.49 -6.61 31.17
CA ASN A 157 -43.48 -5.97 30.33
C ASN A 157 -42.60 -5.04 31.15
N LYS A 158 -41.42 -5.54 31.56
CA LYS A 158 -40.43 -4.78 32.36
C LYS A 158 -40.01 -3.44 31.71
N ASP A 159 -40.18 -3.30 30.39
CA ASP A 159 -39.80 -2.08 29.66
C ASP A 159 -40.82 -0.97 29.75
N LYS A 160 -41.99 -1.21 30.35
CA LYS A 160 -43.07 -0.22 30.57
C LYS A 160 -43.27 0.12 32.06
N VAL A 161 -42.79 -0.69 32.96
CA VAL A 161 -43.11 -0.58 34.38
C VAL A 161 -42.07 0.30 35.10
N VAL A 162 -42.51 1.29 35.86
CA VAL A 162 -41.77 2.02 36.88
C VAL A 162 -42.32 1.62 38.24
N LYS A 163 -41.54 0.94 39.06
CA LYS A 163 -41.98 0.26 40.27
C LYS A 163 -42.08 1.18 41.48
N ASN A 164 -41.10 2.07 41.62
CA ASN A 164 -40.92 2.96 42.75
C ASN A 164 -40.11 4.18 42.34
N ALA A 165 -39.90 5.14 43.24
CA ALA A 165 -39.16 6.35 42.99
C ALA A 165 -37.68 6.10 42.63
N GLU A 166 -37.06 5.07 43.22
CA GLU A 166 -35.67 4.69 42.91
C GLU A 166 -35.55 4.21 41.47
N ASP A 167 -36.51 3.42 40.97
CA ASP A 167 -36.57 2.93 39.57
C ASP A 167 -36.77 4.10 38.59
N ALA A 168 -37.60 5.12 38.98
CA ALA A 168 -37.79 6.33 38.22
C ALA A 168 -36.50 7.17 38.12
N ILE A 169 -35.83 7.38 39.23
CA ILE A 169 -34.56 8.14 39.31
C ILE A 169 -33.48 7.42 38.51
N ALA A 170 -33.32 6.10 38.71
CA ALA A 170 -32.33 5.32 37.98
C ALA A 170 -32.55 5.39 36.44
N GLY A 171 -33.81 5.32 35.97
CA GLY A 171 -34.12 5.50 34.57
C GLY A 171 -33.81 6.91 34.04
N ALA A 172 -34.11 7.95 34.82
CA ALA A 172 -33.77 9.33 34.47
C ALA A 172 -32.24 9.53 34.38
N LEU A 173 -31.47 8.94 35.30
CA LEU A 173 -30.00 8.97 35.27
C LEU A 173 -29.43 8.18 34.10
N ASP A 174 -30.03 7.07 33.68
CA ASP A 174 -29.64 6.35 32.44
C ASP A 174 -29.82 7.23 31.20
N ILE A 175 -30.89 8.06 31.12
CA ILE A 175 -31.09 9.04 30.05
C ILE A 175 -29.95 10.04 30.06
N ILE A 176 -29.65 10.65 31.22
CA ILE A 176 -28.56 11.64 31.35
C ILE A 176 -27.20 11.04 30.99
N ALA A 177 -26.93 9.82 31.44
CA ALA A 177 -25.67 9.11 31.13
C ALA A 177 -25.47 8.90 29.61
N GLU A 178 -26.54 8.57 28.89
CA GLU A 178 -26.49 8.41 27.43
C GLU A 178 -26.31 9.77 26.73
N GLU A 179 -26.99 10.82 27.16
CA GLU A 179 -26.83 12.17 26.63
C GLU A 179 -25.40 12.69 26.80
N ILE A 180 -24.79 12.46 27.97
CA ILE A 180 -23.37 12.79 28.20
C ILE A 180 -22.48 12.04 27.22
N SER A 181 -22.72 10.74 27.03
CA SER A 181 -21.89 9.91 26.13
C SER A 181 -22.04 10.29 24.66
N ASP A 182 -23.17 10.86 24.27
CA ASP A 182 -23.49 11.24 22.90
C ASP A 182 -23.05 12.67 22.58
N ASN A 183 -22.63 13.44 23.58
CA ASN A 183 -22.20 14.82 23.37
C ASN A 183 -20.89 14.88 22.58
N ALA A 184 -20.96 15.40 21.35
CA ALA A 184 -19.84 15.49 20.43
C ALA A 184 -18.67 16.31 20.97
N GLU A 185 -18.95 17.40 21.73
CA GLU A 185 -17.91 18.25 22.30
C GLU A 185 -17.15 17.54 23.42
N PHE A 186 -17.84 16.83 24.32
CA PHE A 186 -17.18 15.98 25.32
C PHE A 186 -16.30 14.91 24.66
N ARG A 187 -16.81 14.24 23.65
CA ARG A 187 -16.04 13.22 22.93
C ARG A 187 -14.78 13.81 22.30
N LYS A 188 -14.89 14.97 21.67
CA LYS A 188 -13.76 15.69 21.06
C LYS A 188 -12.70 16.07 22.10
N GLN A 189 -13.13 16.62 23.25
CA GLN A 189 -12.22 16.99 24.35
C GLN A 189 -11.54 15.76 24.94
N ILE A 190 -12.27 14.68 25.19
CA ILE A 190 -11.74 13.42 25.71
C ILE A 190 -10.71 12.81 24.74
N LYS A 191 -11.04 12.72 23.45
CA LYS A 191 -10.10 12.27 22.42
C LYS A 191 -8.81 13.11 22.43
N LYS A 192 -8.93 14.44 22.53
CA LYS A 192 -7.77 15.34 22.58
C LYS A 192 -6.89 15.07 23.82
N ILE A 193 -7.49 14.82 24.99
CA ILE A 193 -6.76 14.44 26.21
C ILE A 193 -6.05 13.11 25.99
N CYS A 194 -6.75 12.09 25.48
CA CYS A 194 -6.19 10.76 25.23
C CYS A 194 -5.02 10.79 24.22
N TYR A 195 -5.14 11.51 23.12
CA TYR A 195 -4.04 11.64 22.15
C TYR A 195 -2.82 12.35 22.72
N ARG A 196 -3.02 13.36 23.58
CA ARG A 196 -1.91 14.13 24.15
C ARG A 196 -1.17 13.42 25.27
N GLU A 197 -1.89 12.75 26.16
CA GLU A 197 -1.39 12.24 27.45
C GLU A 197 -1.60 10.76 27.64
N GLY A 198 -2.45 10.13 26.82
CA GLY A 198 -2.75 8.71 26.90
C GLY A 198 -1.59 7.83 26.45
N LEU A 199 -1.54 6.65 27.01
CA LEU A 199 -0.55 5.63 26.69
C LEU A 199 -1.24 4.40 26.11
N ILE A 200 -0.65 3.81 25.09
CA ILE A 200 -0.96 2.43 24.72
C ILE A 200 -0.07 1.52 25.57
N SER A 201 -0.68 0.63 26.31
CA SER A 201 0.01 -0.30 27.21
C SER A 201 -0.28 -1.73 26.82
N THR A 202 0.74 -2.58 26.88
CA THR A 202 0.61 -4.00 26.58
C THR A 202 1.18 -4.84 27.72
N LYS A 203 0.56 -5.99 27.93
CA LYS A 203 1.01 -7.01 28.88
C LYS A 203 0.98 -8.39 28.23
N ALA A 204 1.83 -9.30 28.68
CA ALA A 204 1.75 -10.71 28.28
C ALA A 204 0.36 -11.26 28.59
N ALA A 205 -0.23 -11.97 27.66
CA ALA A 205 -1.49 -12.69 27.90
C ALA A 205 -1.25 -13.93 28.78
N LYS A 206 -0.06 -14.55 28.66
CA LYS A 206 0.44 -15.70 29.45
C LYS A 206 1.89 -15.41 29.83
N GLU A 207 2.18 -15.42 31.11
CA GLU A 207 3.46 -14.90 31.64
C GLU A 207 4.71 -15.73 31.27
N ASP A 208 4.59 -17.02 30.98
CA ASP A 208 5.72 -17.92 30.72
C ASP A 208 5.88 -18.37 29.27
N GLU A 209 5.10 -17.83 28.34
CA GLU A 209 5.14 -18.23 26.94
C GLU A 209 6.10 -17.36 26.14
N LYS A 210 7.19 -17.97 25.62
CA LYS A 210 8.14 -17.26 24.72
C LYS A 210 7.53 -17.02 23.36
N SER A 211 7.67 -15.79 22.88
CA SER A 211 7.21 -15.41 21.54
C SER A 211 8.10 -14.33 20.92
N ASN A 212 7.83 -14.00 19.66
CA ASN A 212 8.46 -12.85 18.99
C ASN A 212 8.01 -11.51 19.58
N TYR A 213 7.04 -11.49 20.50
CA TYR A 213 6.46 -10.30 21.11
C TYR A 213 6.98 -10.03 22.53
N GLU A 214 8.01 -10.72 23.00
CA GLU A 214 8.57 -10.55 24.35
C GLU A 214 8.90 -9.09 24.69
N MET A 215 9.33 -8.31 23.70
CA MET A 215 9.61 -6.89 23.89
C MET A 215 8.37 -6.03 24.21
N TYR A 216 7.17 -6.58 24.01
CA TYR A 216 5.87 -5.95 24.30
C TYR A 216 5.16 -6.57 25.51
N TYR A 217 5.76 -7.49 26.25
CA TYR A 217 5.13 -8.16 27.40
C TYR A 217 4.90 -7.24 28.60
N ASP A 218 5.69 -6.19 28.73
CA ASP A 218 5.47 -5.08 29.65
C ASP A 218 5.94 -3.80 28.97
N TYR A 219 5.05 -3.20 28.17
CA TYR A 219 5.39 -2.09 27.32
C TYR A 219 4.34 -0.98 27.42
N SER A 220 4.80 0.27 27.35
CA SER A 220 3.93 1.45 27.37
C SER A 220 4.55 2.59 26.56
N GLU A 221 3.75 3.24 25.71
CA GLU A 221 4.20 4.39 24.92
C GLU A 221 3.07 5.40 24.70
N VAL A 222 3.42 6.70 24.60
CA VAL A 222 2.45 7.78 24.35
C VAL A 222 1.80 7.59 22.98
N ILE A 223 0.46 7.65 22.94
CA ILE A 223 -0.36 7.43 21.73
C ILE A 223 0.09 8.32 20.57
N SER A 224 0.40 9.60 20.83
CA SER A 224 0.81 10.53 19.77
C SER A 224 2.23 10.31 19.22
N ARG A 225 3.03 9.45 19.84
CA ARG A 225 4.44 9.23 19.48
C ARG A 225 4.75 7.81 19.01
N ILE A 226 3.85 6.86 19.26
CA ILE A 226 4.10 5.45 18.91
C ILE A 226 4.26 5.27 17.39
N PRO A 227 5.35 4.64 16.94
CA PRO A 227 5.59 4.37 15.52
C PRO A 227 4.62 3.34 14.94
N SER A 228 4.30 3.49 13.65
CA SER A 228 3.35 2.63 12.93
C SER A 228 3.68 1.13 13.01
N HIS A 229 4.96 0.77 12.87
CA HIS A 229 5.38 -0.64 12.93
C HIS A 229 5.13 -1.29 14.29
N ARG A 230 5.19 -0.52 15.39
CA ARG A 230 4.85 -1.02 16.73
C ARG A 230 3.36 -1.25 16.90
N ILE A 231 2.52 -0.37 16.34
CA ILE A 231 1.07 -0.58 16.31
C ILE A 231 0.74 -1.89 15.59
N LEU A 232 1.32 -2.12 14.41
CA LEU A 232 1.08 -3.35 13.65
C LEU A 232 1.59 -4.59 14.40
N ALA A 233 2.76 -4.51 15.05
CA ALA A 233 3.29 -5.59 15.87
C ALA A 233 2.39 -5.90 17.07
N ILE A 234 1.92 -4.87 17.78
CA ILE A 234 1.02 -5.00 18.94
C ILE A 234 -0.32 -5.59 18.50
N ASN A 235 -0.89 -5.12 17.38
CA ASN A 235 -2.16 -5.64 16.85
C ASN A 235 -2.05 -7.11 16.45
N ARG A 236 -0.93 -7.52 15.84
CA ARG A 236 -0.67 -8.94 15.52
C ARG A 236 -0.51 -9.76 16.78
N GLY A 237 0.28 -9.29 17.76
CA GLY A 237 0.48 -9.99 19.03
C GLY A 237 -0.82 -10.15 19.85
N GLU A 238 -1.73 -9.17 19.78
CA GLU A 238 -3.07 -9.26 20.39
C GLU A 238 -3.95 -10.26 19.63
N LYS A 239 -3.95 -10.23 18.29
CA LYS A 239 -4.69 -11.18 17.44
C LYS A 239 -4.23 -12.63 17.61
N GLU A 240 -2.94 -12.83 17.85
CA GLU A 240 -2.33 -14.13 18.12
C GLU A 240 -2.41 -14.54 19.61
N GLU A 241 -3.12 -13.75 20.44
CA GLU A 241 -3.36 -14.00 21.87
C GLU A 241 -2.10 -14.04 22.75
N PHE A 242 -0.99 -13.42 22.30
CA PHE A 242 0.22 -13.23 23.13
C PHE A 242 0.16 -11.96 23.97
N LEU A 243 -0.58 -10.94 23.52
CA LEU A 243 -0.65 -9.63 24.17
C LEU A 243 -2.07 -9.29 24.60
N LYS A 244 -2.18 -8.59 25.74
CA LYS A 244 -3.38 -7.83 26.13
C LYS A 244 -3.06 -6.35 25.98
N VAL A 245 -3.92 -5.62 25.28
CA VAL A 245 -3.69 -4.21 24.93
C VAL A 245 -4.71 -3.33 25.61
N LYS A 246 -4.26 -2.22 26.20
CA LYS A 246 -5.11 -1.24 26.90
C LYS A 246 -4.66 0.18 26.56
N ILE A 247 -5.61 1.12 26.60
CA ILE A 247 -5.32 2.55 26.58
C ILE A 247 -5.40 3.07 28.02
N ASP A 248 -4.25 3.47 28.57
CA ASP A 248 -4.19 4.12 29.86
C ASP A 248 -4.34 5.64 29.67
N LYS A 249 -5.23 6.22 30.45
CA LYS A 249 -5.60 7.62 30.35
C LYS A 249 -5.81 8.23 31.72
N ASN A 250 -5.74 9.56 31.81
CA ASN A 250 -6.00 10.32 33.03
C ASN A 250 -7.52 10.45 33.24
N GLU A 251 -8.12 9.45 33.88
CA GLU A 251 -9.54 9.36 34.15
C GLU A 251 -10.06 10.53 34.97
N GLU A 252 -9.31 10.92 36.03
CA GLU A 252 -9.67 12.04 36.89
C GLU A 252 -9.80 13.36 36.10
N LYS A 253 -8.85 13.61 35.23
CA LYS A 253 -8.87 14.80 34.37
C LYS A 253 -10.06 14.80 33.42
N ILE A 254 -10.40 13.63 32.85
CA ILE A 254 -11.54 13.49 31.94
C ILE A 254 -12.84 13.73 32.70
N ILE A 255 -13.03 13.07 33.85
CA ILE A 255 -14.23 13.22 34.67
C ILE A 255 -14.40 14.66 35.12
N ASN A 256 -13.33 15.30 35.63
CA ASN A 256 -13.32 16.70 36.03
C ASN A 256 -13.68 17.64 34.87
N THR A 257 -13.32 17.32 33.63
CA THR A 257 -13.70 18.10 32.46
C THR A 257 -15.21 18.06 32.21
N ILE A 258 -15.82 16.89 32.34
CA ILE A 258 -17.27 16.69 32.16
C ILE A 258 -18.04 17.35 33.35
N GLU A 259 -17.55 17.14 34.57
CA GLU A 259 -18.17 17.71 35.78
C GLU A 259 -18.27 19.25 35.73
N LYS A 260 -17.24 19.94 35.27
CA LYS A 260 -17.21 21.42 35.15
C LYS A 260 -18.32 21.97 34.27
N GLU A 261 -18.72 21.23 33.23
CA GLU A 261 -19.76 21.65 32.30
C GLU A 261 -21.17 21.29 32.79
N ILE A 262 -21.30 20.14 33.50
CA ILE A 262 -22.61 19.61 33.89
C ILE A 262 -23.03 20.09 35.26
N ILE A 263 -22.13 20.16 36.25
CA ILE A 263 -22.45 20.48 37.63
C ILE A 263 -22.49 21.99 37.82
N LYS A 264 -23.68 22.55 38.10
CA LYS A 264 -23.93 24.00 38.21
C LYS A 264 -23.77 24.56 39.63
N GLY A 265 -23.36 23.73 40.59
CA GLY A 265 -23.17 24.13 41.98
C GLY A 265 -23.45 22.99 42.95
N GLN A 266 -23.52 23.34 44.25
CA GLN A 266 -23.79 22.32 45.28
C GLN A 266 -25.30 22.23 45.51
N THR A 267 -25.91 21.18 44.99
CA THR A 267 -27.36 20.90 45.10
C THR A 267 -27.59 19.48 45.54
N GLN A 268 -28.83 19.07 45.82
CA GLN A 268 -29.20 17.68 46.10
C GLN A 268 -28.84 16.73 44.95
N PHE A 269 -28.67 17.24 43.73
CA PHE A 269 -28.38 16.45 42.53
C PHE A 269 -26.87 16.23 42.33
N THR A 270 -25.99 16.96 43.03
CA THR A 270 -24.55 16.95 42.76
C THR A 270 -23.93 15.58 42.82
N GLU A 271 -24.18 14.81 43.87
CA GLU A 271 -23.63 13.45 44.02
C GLU A 271 -24.24 12.44 43.04
N MET A 272 -25.55 12.60 42.73
CA MET A 272 -26.19 11.76 41.69
C MET A 272 -25.56 11.99 40.32
N LEU A 273 -25.34 13.26 39.96
CA LEU A 273 -24.73 13.64 38.69
C LEU A 273 -23.26 13.19 38.59
N LYS A 274 -22.47 13.30 39.66
CA LYS A 274 -21.09 12.77 39.69
C LYS A 274 -21.07 11.26 39.41
N ASN A 275 -21.93 10.51 40.09
CA ASN A 275 -22.07 9.07 39.89
C ASN A 275 -22.54 8.73 38.47
N THR A 276 -23.44 9.56 37.91
CA THR A 276 -23.94 9.39 36.52
C THR A 276 -22.83 9.69 35.50
N ILE A 277 -22.02 10.72 35.72
CA ILE A 277 -20.85 11.04 34.88
C ILE A 277 -19.84 9.90 34.90
N LEU A 278 -19.57 9.34 36.10
CA LEU A 278 -18.67 8.18 36.23
C LEU A 278 -19.21 6.94 35.50
N ASP A 279 -20.51 6.64 35.67
CA ASP A 279 -21.17 5.51 34.95
C ASP A 279 -21.15 5.76 33.43
N SER A 280 -21.51 6.96 32.98
CA SER A 280 -21.44 7.31 31.56
C SER A 280 -20.03 7.13 31.00
N PHE A 281 -19.02 7.60 31.73
CA PHE A 281 -17.63 7.46 31.32
C PHE A 281 -17.24 5.98 31.23
N LYS A 282 -17.38 5.23 32.32
CA LYS A 282 -16.91 3.83 32.37
C LYS A 282 -17.67 2.87 31.44
N ARG A 283 -18.98 3.03 31.35
CA ARG A 283 -19.85 2.09 30.61
C ARG A 283 -20.01 2.46 29.15
N LEU A 284 -20.03 3.75 28.78
CA LEU A 284 -20.41 4.19 27.44
C LEU A 284 -19.25 4.86 26.71
N ILE A 285 -18.57 5.84 27.35
CA ILE A 285 -17.58 6.67 26.69
C ILE A 285 -16.26 5.91 26.52
N GLU A 286 -15.70 5.40 27.61
CA GLU A 286 -14.38 4.77 27.63
C GLU A 286 -14.25 3.64 26.60
N PRO A 287 -15.14 2.62 26.55
CA PRO A 287 -15.03 1.54 25.58
C PRO A 287 -15.21 2.00 24.14
N SER A 288 -15.96 3.07 23.92
CA SER A 288 -16.17 3.64 22.58
C SER A 288 -14.93 4.41 22.10
N ILE A 289 -14.42 5.30 22.93
CA ILE A 289 -13.23 6.12 22.64
C ILE A 289 -11.99 5.24 22.45
N ASP A 290 -11.81 4.21 23.27
CA ASP A 290 -10.68 3.29 23.15
C ASP A 290 -10.71 2.55 21.80
N ARG A 291 -11.88 2.08 21.37
CA ARG A 291 -12.03 1.47 20.04
C ARG A 291 -11.73 2.43 18.90
N GLU A 292 -12.21 3.67 19.01
CA GLU A 292 -11.98 4.70 18.00
C GLU A 292 -10.49 5.04 17.91
N ILE A 293 -9.82 5.29 19.03
CA ILE A 293 -8.37 5.57 19.06
C ILE A 293 -7.57 4.39 18.50
N ARG A 294 -7.92 3.15 18.87
CA ARG A 294 -7.28 1.95 18.33
C ARG A 294 -7.49 1.83 16.82
N SER A 295 -8.71 2.12 16.35
CA SER A 295 -9.02 2.12 14.91
C SER A 295 -8.23 3.17 14.17
N ASP A 296 -8.19 4.41 14.65
CA ASP A 296 -7.44 5.52 14.05
C ASP A 296 -5.93 5.24 13.99
N LEU A 297 -5.36 4.67 15.07
CA LEU A 297 -3.94 4.30 15.10
C LEU A 297 -3.64 3.17 14.10
N THR A 298 -4.54 2.21 14.01
CA THR A 298 -4.40 1.08 13.08
C THR A 298 -4.47 1.57 11.63
N GLU A 299 -5.47 2.38 11.28
CA GLU A 299 -5.62 2.94 9.94
C GLU A 299 -4.39 3.75 9.51
N LYS A 300 -3.89 4.63 10.37
CA LYS A 300 -2.67 5.40 10.11
C LYS A 300 -1.43 4.50 9.94
N ALA A 301 -1.33 3.45 10.75
CA ALA A 301 -0.22 2.51 10.67
C ALA A 301 -0.28 1.67 9.39
N GLU A 302 -1.47 1.25 8.99
CA GLU A 302 -1.71 0.50 7.75
C GLU A 302 -1.39 1.34 6.52
N GLU A 303 -1.89 2.59 6.41
CA GLU A 303 -1.61 3.47 5.28
C GLU A 303 -0.11 3.74 5.12
N LYS A 304 0.59 3.98 6.23
CA LYS A 304 2.04 4.16 6.17
C LYS A 304 2.77 2.90 5.72
N ALA A 305 2.36 1.73 6.20
CA ALA A 305 2.93 0.45 5.77
C ALA A 305 2.63 0.18 4.28
N ILE A 306 1.40 0.41 3.81
CA ILE A 306 1.00 0.24 2.42
C ILE A 306 1.82 1.15 1.49
N THR A 307 2.09 2.38 1.91
CA THR A 307 2.97 3.30 1.15
C THR A 307 4.37 2.71 0.98
N VAL A 308 4.98 2.20 2.05
CA VAL A 308 6.29 1.55 1.98
C VAL A 308 6.23 0.27 1.11
N PHE A 309 5.17 -0.53 1.23
CA PHE A 309 4.99 -1.72 0.40
C PHE A 309 4.87 -1.36 -1.08
N GLY A 310 4.18 -0.27 -1.41
CA GLY A 310 4.12 0.26 -2.77
C GLY A 310 5.50 0.65 -3.32
N GLN A 311 6.32 1.32 -2.53
CA GLN A 311 7.69 1.68 -2.91
C GLN A 311 8.55 0.43 -3.14
N ASN A 312 8.50 -0.55 -2.24
CA ASN A 312 9.21 -1.81 -2.38
C ASN A 312 8.76 -2.59 -3.64
N ALA A 313 7.45 -2.66 -3.90
CA ALA A 313 6.91 -3.29 -5.10
C ALA A 313 7.40 -2.59 -6.38
N LYS A 314 7.41 -1.26 -6.40
CA LYS A 314 7.88 -0.46 -7.54
C LYS A 314 9.34 -0.77 -7.88
N GLN A 315 10.21 -0.90 -6.89
CA GLN A 315 11.61 -1.24 -7.09
C GLN A 315 11.80 -2.66 -7.63
N LEU A 316 11.03 -3.63 -7.09
CA LEU A 316 11.06 -5.01 -7.60
C LEU A 316 10.61 -5.11 -9.05
N LEU A 317 9.54 -4.38 -9.42
CA LEU A 317 9.00 -4.36 -10.79
C LEU A 317 9.96 -3.68 -11.77
N LEU A 318 10.61 -2.59 -11.35
CA LEU A 318 11.54 -1.82 -12.16
C LEU A 318 12.98 -2.34 -12.09
N GLY A 319 13.24 -3.50 -11.49
CA GLY A 319 14.56 -4.13 -11.47
C GLY A 319 15.13 -4.31 -12.88
N ALA A 320 16.46 -4.11 -13.01
CA ALA A 320 17.16 -4.22 -14.29
C ALA A 320 17.02 -5.63 -14.88
N PRO A 321 16.50 -5.78 -16.11
CA PRO A 321 16.38 -7.09 -16.76
C PRO A 321 17.76 -7.60 -17.20
N ILE A 322 17.97 -8.91 -17.13
CA ILE A 322 19.16 -9.58 -17.68
C ILE A 322 18.81 -10.20 -19.02
N LYS A 323 19.08 -9.46 -20.09
CA LYS A 323 18.75 -9.87 -21.48
C LYS A 323 19.85 -10.73 -22.12
N GLY A 324 19.48 -11.60 -23.08
CA GLY A 324 20.43 -12.37 -23.91
C GLY A 324 21.21 -13.44 -23.16
N LYS A 325 20.64 -14.00 -22.08
CA LYS A 325 21.26 -15.07 -21.29
C LYS A 325 20.36 -16.29 -21.19
N THR A 326 20.97 -17.48 -21.31
CA THR A 326 20.30 -18.72 -20.91
C THR A 326 20.36 -18.86 -19.41
N VAL A 327 19.20 -19.02 -18.77
CA VAL A 327 19.06 -18.98 -17.30
C VAL A 327 18.54 -20.33 -16.79
N MET A 328 19.21 -20.87 -15.78
CA MET A 328 18.72 -22.00 -14.99
C MET A 328 17.98 -21.47 -13.75
N GLY A 329 16.68 -21.68 -13.66
CA GLY A 329 15.90 -21.45 -12.45
C GLY A 329 16.07 -22.60 -11.48
N PHE A 330 16.39 -22.27 -10.24
CA PHE A 330 16.59 -23.19 -9.14
C PHE A 330 15.60 -22.85 -8.03
N ASP A 331 14.60 -23.70 -7.84
CA ASP A 331 13.58 -23.57 -6.80
C ASP A 331 13.92 -24.52 -5.63
N PRO A 332 14.49 -23.99 -4.53
CA PRO A 332 15.02 -24.79 -3.43
C PRO A 332 13.92 -25.52 -2.66
N ALA A 333 14.18 -26.77 -2.27
CA ALA A 333 13.30 -27.51 -1.36
C ALA A 333 14.06 -28.64 -0.67
N TYR A 334 13.61 -29.02 0.55
CA TYR A 334 14.20 -30.17 1.26
C TYR A 334 13.66 -31.52 0.75
N ARG A 335 12.47 -31.91 1.22
CA ARG A 335 11.92 -33.27 0.99
C ARG A 335 11.53 -33.59 -0.46
N THR A 336 10.97 -32.61 -1.13
CA THR A 336 10.41 -32.78 -2.49
C THR A 336 11.46 -32.66 -3.58
N GLY A 337 12.70 -32.37 -3.22
CA GLY A 337 13.80 -32.09 -4.13
C GLY A 337 13.71 -30.70 -4.76
N CYS A 338 14.86 -30.16 -5.11
CA CYS A 338 14.98 -28.86 -5.78
C CYS A 338 14.50 -28.98 -7.22
N LYS A 339 13.64 -28.05 -7.67
CA LYS A 339 13.09 -28.01 -9.04
C LYS A 339 13.95 -27.13 -9.91
N ILE A 340 14.27 -27.64 -11.08
CA ILE A 340 15.17 -27.00 -12.04
C ILE A 340 14.43 -26.79 -13.35
N ALA A 341 14.58 -25.62 -13.92
CA ALA A 341 14.14 -25.30 -15.26
C ALA A 341 15.19 -24.47 -15.99
N VAL A 342 15.59 -24.88 -17.17
CA VAL A 342 16.48 -24.10 -18.04
C VAL A 342 15.63 -23.41 -19.10
N ILE A 343 15.82 -22.08 -19.23
CA ILE A 343 15.14 -21.26 -20.24
C ILE A 343 16.17 -20.57 -21.14
N ASP A 344 15.86 -20.43 -22.41
CA ASP A 344 16.67 -19.70 -23.37
C ASP A 344 16.53 -18.17 -23.18
N GLU A 345 17.23 -17.38 -23.98
CA GLU A 345 17.21 -15.92 -23.96
C GLU A 345 15.83 -15.29 -24.22
N THR A 346 14.89 -16.06 -24.78
CA THR A 346 13.50 -15.65 -25.07
C THR A 346 12.51 -16.06 -23.97
N GLY A 347 12.99 -16.81 -22.95
CA GLY A 347 12.17 -17.37 -21.87
C GLY A 347 11.48 -18.68 -22.23
N LYS A 348 11.85 -19.32 -23.34
CA LYS A 348 11.35 -20.66 -23.73
C LYS A 348 12.05 -21.72 -22.88
N VAL A 349 11.30 -22.69 -22.36
CA VAL A 349 11.82 -23.79 -21.58
C VAL A 349 12.58 -24.77 -22.53
N LEU A 350 13.85 -25.02 -22.20
CA LEU A 350 14.72 -25.97 -22.90
C LEU A 350 14.73 -27.32 -22.19
N ASP A 351 14.96 -27.32 -20.89
CA ASP A 351 15.05 -28.53 -20.06
C ASP A 351 14.46 -28.34 -18.67
N ILE A 352 14.09 -29.44 -18.03
CA ILE A 352 13.61 -29.51 -16.67
C ILE A 352 14.22 -30.68 -15.92
N ALA A 353 14.48 -30.54 -14.63
CA ALA A 353 14.96 -31.60 -13.75
C ALA A 353 14.46 -31.45 -12.32
N THR A 354 14.61 -32.51 -11.53
CA THR A 354 14.48 -32.48 -10.07
C THR A 354 15.71 -33.15 -9.48
N VAL A 355 16.39 -32.44 -8.59
CA VAL A 355 17.63 -32.88 -7.94
C VAL A 355 17.52 -32.78 -6.41
N TYR A 356 18.34 -33.53 -5.68
CA TYR A 356 18.22 -33.67 -4.23
C TYR A 356 19.54 -33.38 -3.50
N PRO A 357 20.15 -32.18 -3.67
CA PRO A 357 21.44 -31.86 -3.06
C PRO A 357 21.35 -31.61 -1.56
N THR A 358 20.13 -31.46 -1.00
CA THR A 358 19.85 -31.09 0.40
C THR A 358 19.24 -32.24 1.20
N ALA A 359 19.24 -32.12 2.53
CA ALA A 359 18.59 -33.08 3.40
C ALA A 359 17.10 -33.30 3.03
N PRO A 360 16.55 -34.50 3.23
CA PRO A 360 17.14 -35.68 3.83
C PRO A 360 17.95 -36.58 2.86
N GLN A 361 17.79 -36.41 1.55
CA GLN A 361 18.42 -37.32 0.57
C GLN A 361 19.94 -37.09 0.43
N ASN A 362 20.39 -35.83 0.44
CA ASN A 362 21.81 -35.44 0.31
C ASN A 362 22.54 -36.07 -0.88
N ASP A 363 21.86 -36.25 -2.04
CA ASP A 363 22.46 -36.74 -3.27
C ASP A 363 23.21 -35.59 -3.99
N VAL A 364 24.30 -35.14 -3.38
CA VAL A 364 25.12 -34.02 -3.86
C VAL A 364 25.76 -34.38 -5.21
N GLU A 365 26.36 -35.57 -5.32
CA GLU A 365 27.06 -36.00 -6.53
C GLU A 365 26.13 -36.22 -7.73
N GLY A 366 24.98 -36.86 -7.52
CA GLY A 366 23.97 -37.03 -8.56
C GLY A 366 23.41 -35.68 -9.03
N ALA A 367 23.11 -34.79 -8.12
CA ALA A 367 22.66 -33.44 -8.41
C ALA A 367 23.71 -32.63 -9.20
N LYS A 368 24.97 -32.66 -8.77
CA LYS A 368 26.09 -31.97 -9.42
C LYS A 368 26.29 -32.47 -10.86
N LYS A 369 26.30 -33.78 -11.06
CA LYS A 369 26.44 -34.42 -12.39
C LYS A 369 25.33 -34.00 -13.34
N GLU A 370 24.08 -34.02 -12.89
CA GLU A 370 22.93 -33.64 -13.70
C GLU A 370 22.92 -32.15 -14.05
N LEU A 371 23.20 -31.28 -13.10
CA LEU A 371 23.19 -29.84 -13.37
C LEU A 371 24.36 -29.40 -14.25
N LEU A 372 25.57 -29.96 -14.08
CA LEU A 372 26.71 -29.71 -14.98
C LEU A 372 26.39 -30.17 -16.39
N ARG A 373 25.71 -31.32 -16.55
CA ARG A 373 25.24 -31.81 -17.86
C ARG A 373 24.29 -30.79 -18.52
N LEU A 374 23.31 -30.23 -17.78
CA LEU A 374 22.39 -29.22 -18.29
C LEU A 374 23.11 -27.92 -18.64
N ILE A 375 24.05 -27.48 -17.80
CA ILE A 375 24.86 -26.28 -18.03
C ILE A 375 25.64 -26.40 -19.34
N GLU A 376 26.27 -27.55 -19.59
CA GLU A 376 27.04 -27.77 -20.80
C GLU A 376 26.13 -27.93 -22.04
N LYS A 377 25.04 -28.73 -21.91
CA LYS A 377 24.09 -28.99 -23.01
C LYS A 377 23.42 -27.71 -23.53
N ASP A 378 22.91 -26.88 -22.62
CA ASP A 378 22.07 -25.73 -22.96
C ASP A 378 22.84 -24.40 -22.90
N ASN A 379 24.17 -24.46 -22.69
CA ASN A 379 25.04 -23.30 -22.58
C ASN A 379 24.56 -22.28 -21.53
N VAL A 380 24.22 -22.78 -20.34
CA VAL A 380 23.71 -21.92 -19.23
C VAL A 380 24.81 -20.96 -18.78
N ASN A 381 24.45 -19.67 -18.66
CA ASN A 381 25.37 -18.62 -18.21
C ASN A 381 24.99 -18.09 -16.80
N MET A 382 23.75 -18.29 -16.39
CA MET A 382 23.20 -17.72 -15.15
C MET A 382 22.36 -18.76 -14.42
N ILE A 383 22.46 -18.75 -13.08
CA ILE A 383 21.58 -19.55 -12.21
C ILE A 383 20.80 -18.59 -11.33
N ALA A 384 19.47 -18.63 -11.41
CA ALA A 384 18.56 -17.88 -10.54
C ALA A 384 18.09 -18.79 -9.41
N ILE A 385 18.51 -18.54 -8.18
CA ILE A 385 18.16 -19.35 -7.01
C ILE A 385 17.07 -18.64 -6.23
N GLY A 386 15.93 -19.32 -5.97
CA GLY A 386 14.86 -18.82 -5.11
C GLY A 386 15.35 -18.57 -3.67
N ASN A 387 14.82 -17.53 -3.01
CA ASN A 387 15.23 -17.14 -1.66
C ASN A 387 14.41 -17.76 -0.52
N GLY A 388 13.64 -18.82 -0.78
CA GLY A 388 12.78 -19.47 0.20
C GLY A 388 13.46 -20.56 1.02
N THR A 389 12.70 -21.59 1.34
CA THR A 389 13.16 -22.72 2.15
C THR A 389 14.34 -23.43 1.46
N ALA A 390 15.38 -23.82 2.22
CA ALA A 390 16.61 -24.47 1.71
C ALA A 390 17.45 -23.60 0.74
N SER A 391 17.20 -22.29 0.65
CA SER A 391 17.92 -21.39 -0.27
C SER A 391 19.42 -21.36 0.00
N ARG A 392 19.84 -21.31 1.27
CA ARG A 392 21.26 -21.18 1.66
C ARG A 392 22.05 -22.46 1.41
N GLU A 393 21.45 -23.62 1.72
CA GLU A 393 22.05 -24.92 1.41
C GLU A 393 22.19 -25.09 -0.10
N SER A 394 21.19 -24.65 -0.85
CA SER A 394 21.21 -24.67 -2.31
C SER A 394 22.23 -23.68 -2.88
N GLU A 395 22.36 -22.47 -2.30
CA GLU A 395 23.37 -21.50 -2.67
C GLU A 395 24.80 -22.05 -2.47
N ALA A 396 25.05 -22.67 -1.30
CA ALA A 396 26.34 -23.28 -1.00
C ALA A 396 26.67 -24.42 -1.98
N PHE A 397 25.68 -25.25 -2.30
CA PHE A 397 25.81 -26.33 -3.29
C PHE A 397 26.12 -25.77 -4.70
N VAL A 398 25.36 -24.77 -5.17
CA VAL A 398 25.56 -24.16 -6.49
C VAL A 398 26.92 -23.49 -6.58
N ALA A 399 27.35 -22.73 -5.56
CA ALA A 399 28.66 -22.07 -5.55
C ALA A 399 29.84 -23.06 -5.61
N ASP A 400 29.68 -24.25 -5.00
CA ASP A 400 30.69 -25.29 -5.13
C ASP A 400 30.63 -25.96 -6.50
N MET A 401 29.43 -26.27 -6.99
CA MET A 401 29.22 -26.93 -8.29
C MET A 401 29.77 -26.12 -9.47
N ILE A 402 29.56 -24.80 -9.52
CA ILE A 402 29.95 -23.95 -10.65
C ILE A 402 31.46 -23.85 -10.82
N LYS A 403 32.27 -24.19 -9.80
CA LYS A 403 33.75 -24.27 -9.91
C LYS A 403 34.20 -25.37 -10.89
N ASP A 404 33.39 -26.39 -11.07
CA ASP A 404 33.66 -27.48 -11.97
C ASP A 404 33.00 -27.32 -13.36
N ALA A 405 32.25 -26.20 -13.56
CA ALA A 405 31.67 -25.90 -14.85
C ALA A 405 32.74 -25.54 -15.89
N LYS A 406 32.58 -25.99 -17.13
CA LYS A 406 33.49 -25.66 -18.24
C LYS A 406 33.32 -24.20 -18.72
N ASN A 407 32.10 -23.67 -18.57
CA ASN A 407 31.76 -22.31 -18.96
C ASN A 407 31.74 -21.40 -17.73
N GLU A 408 31.91 -20.11 -17.94
CA GLU A 408 31.71 -19.13 -16.88
C GLU A 408 30.20 -19.04 -16.53
N VAL A 409 29.85 -19.43 -15.32
CA VAL A 409 28.50 -19.43 -14.78
C VAL A 409 28.48 -18.57 -13.52
N ASN A 410 27.52 -17.65 -13.45
CA ASN A 410 27.27 -16.85 -12.26
C ASN A 410 25.91 -17.21 -11.66
N TYR A 411 25.70 -16.92 -10.38
CA TYR A 411 24.39 -17.08 -9.77
C TYR A 411 23.89 -15.80 -9.13
N VAL A 412 22.58 -15.72 -8.96
CA VAL A 412 21.87 -14.61 -8.32
C VAL A 412 20.75 -15.19 -7.46
N ILE A 413 20.58 -14.64 -6.26
CA ILE A 413 19.42 -14.95 -5.42
C ILE A 413 18.24 -14.09 -5.87
N VAL A 414 17.13 -14.74 -6.21
CA VAL A 414 15.91 -14.13 -6.74
C VAL A 414 14.77 -14.32 -5.75
N SER A 415 13.95 -13.29 -5.55
CA SER A 415 12.73 -13.43 -4.72
C SER A 415 11.77 -14.43 -5.37
N GLU A 416 11.41 -15.49 -4.65
CA GLU A 416 10.42 -16.48 -5.09
C GLU A 416 8.99 -16.15 -4.64
N ALA A 417 8.80 -15.03 -3.90
CA ALA A 417 7.48 -14.63 -3.42
C ALA A 417 6.44 -14.63 -4.54
N GLY A 418 5.33 -15.33 -4.33
CA GLY A 418 4.27 -15.51 -5.33
C GLY A 418 4.59 -16.50 -6.48
N ALA A 419 5.79 -17.12 -6.55
CA ALA A 419 6.07 -18.13 -7.58
C ALA A 419 5.16 -19.36 -7.45
N SER A 420 4.83 -19.76 -6.23
CA SER A 420 3.86 -20.82 -5.95
C SER A 420 2.42 -20.41 -6.34
N VAL A 421 2.06 -19.15 -6.17
CA VAL A 421 0.76 -18.62 -6.62
C VAL A 421 0.66 -18.66 -8.14
N TYR A 422 1.72 -18.24 -8.84
CA TYR A 422 1.80 -18.37 -10.30
C TYR A 422 1.69 -19.84 -10.73
N SER A 423 2.49 -20.74 -10.16
CA SER A 423 2.57 -22.13 -10.56
C SER A 423 1.23 -22.88 -10.47
N ALA A 424 0.41 -22.53 -9.48
CA ALA A 424 -0.93 -23.08 -9.26
C ALA A 424 -2.03 -22.36 -10.07
N SER A 425 -1.72 -21.26 -10.74
CA SER A 425 -2.70 -20.44 -11.45
C SER A 425 -3.20 -21.11 -12.75
N LYS A 426 -4.39 -20.68 -13.19
CA LYS A 426 -4.93 -21.06 -14.49
C LYS A 426 -4.00 -20.62 -15.63
N LEU A 427 -3.42 -19.42 -15.51
CA LEU A 427 -2.49 -18.88 -16.50
C LEU A 427 -1.26 -19.79 -16.69
N ALA A 428 -0.64 -20.22 -15.59
CA ALA A 428 0.50 -21.15 -15.66
C ALA A 428 0.13 -22.51 -16.25
N THR A 429 -1.12 -22.96 -16.04
CA THR A 429 -1.62 -24.18 -16.66
C THR A 429 -1.84 -24.00 -18.16
N GLU A 430 -2.30 -22.86 -18.61
CA GLU A 430 -2.45 -22.51 -20.03
C GLU A 430 -1.07 -22.33 -20.72
N GLU A 431 -0.10 -21.70 -20.04
CA GLU A 431 1.27 -21.53 -20.57
C GLU A 431 2.05 -22.86 -20.63
N TYR A 432 1.84 -23.75 -19.66
CA TYR A 432 2.58 -25.02 -19.51
C TYR A 432 1.67 -26.20 -19.16
N PRO A 433 0.80 -26.63 -20.07
CA PRO A 433 -0.16 -27.72 -19.79
C PRO A 433 0.54 -29.04 -19.44
N ASP A 434 1.68 -29.33 -20.05
CA ASP A 434 2.40 -30.60 -19.91
C ASP A 434 3.49 -30.58 -18.82
N ILE A 435 3.74 -29.44 -18.18
CA ILE A 435 4.75 -29.29 -17.12
C ILE A 435 4.11 -29.37 -15.74
N ASN A 436 4.68 -30.21 -14.88
CA ASN A 436 4.21 -30.36 -13.50
C ASN A 436 4.20 -29.01 -12.76
N VAL A 437 3.14 -28.79 -11.95
CA VAL A 437 2.94 -27.59 -11.17
C VAL A 437 4.16 -27.21 -10.33
N SER A 438 4.86 -28.18 -9.76
CA SER A 438 6.04 -27.93 -8.92
C SER A 438 7.25 -27.35 -9.70
N ILE A 439 7.34 -27.60 -11.01
CA ILE A 439 8.45 -27.12 -11.86
C ILE A 439 8.16 -25.72 -12.40
N ARG A 440 6.89 -25.35 -12.55
CA ARG A 440 6.49 -24.02 -13.03
C ARG A 440 7.03 -22.88 -12.14
N GLY A 441 7.25 -23.15 -10.83
CA GLY A 441 7.92 -22.24 -9.92
C GLY A 441 9.34 -21.90 -10.34
N ALA A 442 10.14 -22.92 -10.71
CA ALA A 442 11.51 -22.72 -11.18
C ALA A 442 11.56 -21.94 -12.51
N ILE A 443 10.59 -22.15 -13.41
CA ILE A 443 10.46 -21.36 -14.65
C ILE A 443 10.22 -19.89 -14.30
N SER A 444 9.29 -19.62 -13.37
CA SER A 444 9.00 -18.25 -12.93
C SER A 444 10.23 -17.58 -12.31
N ILE A 445 10.98 -18.27 -11.44
CA ILE A 445 12.22 -17.77 -10.84
C ILE A 445 13.25 -17.39 -11.92
N ALA A 446 13.44 -18.22 -12.93
CA ALA A 446 14.35 -17.93 -14.04
C ALA A 446 13.89 -16.70 -14.85
N ARG A 447 12.60 -16.62 -15.18
CA ARG A 447 12.03 -15.49 -15.93
C ARG A 447 12.06 -14.18 -15.17
N ARG A 448 11.94 -14.19 -13.84
CA ARG A 448 12.09 -12.98 -13.01
C ARG A 448 13.48 -12.39 -13.12
N LEU A 449 14.51 -13.19 -13.35
CA LEU A 449 15.85 -12.69 -13.60
C LEU A 449 15.97 -12.07 -15.00
N GLN A 450 15.32 -12.66 -16.00
CA GLN A 450 15.32 -12.10 -17.36
C GLN A 450 14.53 -10.80 -17.48
N ASP A 451 13.29 -10.78 -16.98
CA ASP A 451 12.44 -9.60 -16.94
C ASP A 451 11.50 -9.63 -15.72
N PRO A 452 11.84 -8.95 -14.60
CA PRO A 452 11.02 -8.94 -13.40
C PRO A 452 9.60 -8.43 -13.67
N LEU A 453 9.46 -7.34 -14.44
CA LEU A 453 8.15 -6.74 -14.72
C LEU A 453 7.24 -7.70 -15.48
N ALA A 454 7.74 -8.26 -16.59
CA ALA A 454 6.97 -9.15 -17.46
C ALA A 454 6.48 -10.41 -16.71
N GLU A 455 7.23 -10.89 -15.73
CA GLU A 455 6.85 -12.07 -14.95
C GLU A 455 5.96 -11.73 -13.76
N LEU A 456 6.29 -10.67 -12.97
CA LEU A 456 5.53 -10.32 -11.76
C LEU A 456 4.11 -9.83 -12.04
N VAL A 457 3.82 -9.26 -13.21
CA VAL A 457 2.46 -8.89 -13.61
C VAL A 457 1.51 -10.07 -13.84
N LYS A 458 2.02 -11.30 -13.85
CA LYS A 458 1.22 -12.53 -14.01
C LYS A 458 0.51 -12.96 -12.73
N ILE A 459 0.92 -12.42 -11.58
CA ILE A 459 0.35 -12.75 -10.27
C ILE A 459 -0.42 -11.56 -9.71
N ASP A 460 -1.31 -11.83 -8.73
CA ASP A 460 -1.93 -10.76 -7.94
C ASP A 460 -0.82 -9.93 -7.28
N PRO A 461 -0.81 -8.60 -7.43
CA PRO A 461 0.20 -7.74 -6.81
C PRO A 461 0.38 -7.97 -5.30
N LYS A 462 -0.67 -8.38 -4.58
CA LYS A 462 -0.58 -8.76 -3.17
C LYS A 462 0.25 -10.03 -2.90
N ALA A 463 0.50 -10.84 -3.91
CA ALA A 463 1.35 -12.02 -3.78
C ALA A 463 2.85 -11.69 -3.92
N ILE A 464 3.20 -10.47 -4.35
CA ILE A 464 4.58 -9.98 -4.34
C ILE A 464 4.99 -9.72 -2.89
N GLY A 465 6.07 -10.33 -2.42
CA GLY A 465 6.57 -10.15 -1.05
C GLY A 465 7.22 -8.78 -0.89
N VAL A 466 6.53 -7.83 -0.26
CA VAL A 466 6.95 -6.42 -0.17
C VAL A 466 7.11 -5.91 1.27
N GLY A 467 6.77 -6.73 2.29
CA GLY A 467 6.97 -6.33 3.68
C GLY A 467 6.40 -7.28 4.72
N GLN A 468 6.89 -7.13 5.96
CA GLN A 468 6.62 -8.05 7.06
C GLN A 468 5.16 -8.11 7.50
N TYR A 469 4.44 -6.98 7.45
CA TYR A 469 3.03 -6.86 7.90
C TYR A 469 2.04 -6.84 6.76
N GLN A 470 2.44 -7.26 5.56
CA GLN A 470 1.61 -7.22 4.36
C GLN A 470 0.25 -7.91 4.51
N HIS A 471 0.17 -8.99 5.29
CA HIS A 471 -1.06 -9.74 5.52
C HIS A 471 -1.91 -9.23 6.69
N ASP A 472 -1.41 -8.23 7.45
CA ASP A 472 -2.11 -7.68 8.62
C ASP A 472 -2.80 -6.35 8.33
N VAL A 473 -2.48 -5.70 7.20
CA VAL A 473 -3.10 -4.45 6.78
C VAL A 473 -4.41 -4.69 6.01
N ASN A 474 -5.19 -3.63 5.80
CA ASN A 474 -6.41 -3.67 5.00
C ASN A 474 -6.13 -4.20 3.58
N GLN A 475 -6.60 -5.41 3.28
CA GLN A 475 -6.29 -6.13 2.04
C GLN A 475 -6.92 -5.49 0.79
N LYS A 476 -8.04 -4.78 0.93
CA LYS A 476 -8.66 -4.05 -0.18
C LYS A 476 -7.80 -2.83 -0.54
N ARG A 477 -7.44 -2.05 0.47
CA ARG A 477 -6.61 -0.86 0.28
C ARG A 477 -5.21 -1.21 -0.24
N LEU A 478 -4.62 -2.30 0.27
CA LEU A 478 -3.35 -2.84 -0.24
C LEU A 478 -3.46 -3.22 -1.72
N ALA A 479 -4.52 -3.93 -2.11
CA ALA A 479 -4.74 -4.31 -3.51
C ALA A 479 -4.84 -3.09 -4.43
N GLU A 480 -5.60 -2.08 -4.05
CA GLU A 480 -5.76 -0.82 -4.80
C GLU A 480 -4.41 -0.12 -4.99
N SER A 481 -3.65 0.04 -3.91
CA SER A 481 -2.33 0.69 -3.93
C SER A 481 -1.33 -0.07 -4.81
N LEU A 482 -1.18 -1.38 -4.61
CA LEU A 482 -0.22 -2.19 -5.38
C LEU A 482 -0.61 -2.30 -6.86
N THR A 483 -1.90 -2.37 -7.19
CA THR A 483 -2.36 -2.33 -8.59
C THR A 483 -1.93 -1.03 -9.25
N GLY A 484 -2.12 0.09 -8.58
CA GLY A 484 -1.66 1.38 -9.08
C GLY A 484 -0.15 1.44 -9.32
N VAL A 485 0.64 0.84 -8.42
CA VAL A 485 2.10 0.76 -8.59
C VAL A 485 2.49 -0.07 -9.82
N VAL A 486 1.80 -1.20 -10.07
CA VAL A 486 2.03 -2.01 -11.27
C VAL A 486 1.68 -1.24 -12.53
N GLU A 487 0.53 -0.55 -12.57
CA GLU A 487 0.13 0.31 -13.68
C GLU A 487 1.19 1.38 -13.97
N ASP A 488 1.68 2.08 -12.94
CA ASP A 488 2.72 3.11 -13.11
C ASP A 488 4.02 2.51 -13.65
N ALA A 489 4.45 1.35 -13.14
CA ALA A 489 5.65 0.68 -13.61
C ALA A 489 5.54 0.27 -15.09
N VAL A 490 4.42 -0.35 -15.47
CA VAL A 490 4.17 -0.80 -16.86
C VAL A 490 4.12 0.38 -17.82
N ASN A 491 3.39 1.44 -17.49
CA ASN A 491 3.25 2.61 -18.35
C ASN A 491 4.55 3.44 -18.43
N LYS A 492 5.35 3.46 -17.33
CA LYS A 492 6.66 4.11 -17.34
C LYS A 492 7.67 3.40 -18.24
N VAL A 493 7.68 2.07 -18.22
CA VAL A 493 8.59 1.26 -19.07
C VAL A 493 8.14 1.28 -20.52
N GLY A 494 6.83 1.28 -20.76
CA GLY A 494 6.23 1.07 -22.07
C GLY A 494 6.25 -0.39 -22.49
N VAL A 495 5.36 -0.77 -23.39
CA VAL A 495 5.11 -2.18 -23.72
C VAL A 495 5.19 -2.40 -25.23
N ASP A 496 6.01 -3.34 -25.69
CA ASP A 496 5.99 -3.78 -27.06
C ASP A 496 4.74 -4.63 -27.33
N VAL A 497 3.82 -4.12 -28.13
CA VAL A 497 2.54 -4.75 -28.43
C VAL A 497 2.67 -6.11 -29.12
N ASN A 498 3.76 -6.31 -29.85
CA ASN A 498 4.01 -7.54 -30.62
C ASN A 498 4.55 -8.70 -29.79
N THR A 499 5.11 -8.43 -28.60
CA THR A 499 5.71 -9.47 -27.73
C THR A 499 4.99 -9.59 -26.40
N ALA A 500 4.25 -8.58 -25.96
CA ALA A 500 3.60 -8.53 -24.68
C ALA A 500 2.55 -9.62 -24.45
N THR A 501 2.48 -10.11 -23.21
CA THR A 501 1.42 -11.01 -22.76
C THR A 501 0.12 -10.28 -22.47
N PRO A 502 -1.04 -10.97 -22.47
CA PRO A 502 -2.30 -10.33 -22.04
C PRO A 502 -2.24 -9.76 -20.62
N SER A 503 -1.50 -10.40 -19.71
CA SER A 503 -1.31 -9.92 -18.34
C SER A 503 -0.61 -8.56 -18.31
N LEU A 504 0.49 -8.41 -19.06
CA LEU A 504 1.23 -7.16 -19.15
C LEU A 504 0.39 -6.06 -19.81
N LEU A 505 -0.27 -6.36 -20.93
CA LEU A 505 -1.13 -5.43 -21.64
C LEU A 505 -2.29 -4.91 -20.79
N SER A 506 -2.83 -5.73 -19.88
CA SER A 506 -3.97 -5.32 -19.05
C SER A 506 -3.68 -4.21 -18.05
N TYR A 507 -2.40 -3.90 -17.79
CA TYR A 507 -1.96 -2.78 -16.97
C TYR A 507 -1.61 -1.51 -17.78
N VAL A 508 -1.67 -1.59 -19.11
CA VAL A 508 -1.48 -0.41 -19.95
C VAL A 508 -2.71 0.50 -19.85
N SER A 509 -2.49 1.80 -19.72
CA SER A 509 -3.54 2.81 -19.68
C SER A 509 -4.60 2.58 -20.77
N GLY A 510 -5.88 2.58 -20.39
CA GLY A 510 -7.00 2.39 -21.34
C GLY A 510 -7.23 0.95 -21.81
N ILE A 511 -6.43 -0.03 -21.38
CA ILE A 511 -6.55 -1.45 -21.78
C ILE A 511 -7.04 -2.29 -20.60
N ASN A 512 -8.23 -2.86 -20.73
CA ASN A 512 -8.72 -3.86 -19.79
C ASN A 512 -8.37 -5.30 -20.24
N SER A 513 -8.60 -6.29 -19.39
CA SER A 513 -8.29 -7.70 -19.67
C SER A 513 -8.94 -8.24 -20.94
N SER A 514 -10.14 -7.76 -21.32
CA SER A 514 -10.81 -8.18 -22.58
C SER A 514 -10.11 -7.62 -23.79
N ILE A 515 -9.73 -6.35 -23.75
CA ILE A 515 -8.97 -5.68 -24.83
C ILE A 515 -7.59 -6.31 -24.97
N ALA A 516 -6.89 -6.56 -23.85
CA ALA A 516 -5.57 -7.21 -23.85
C ALA A 516 -5.59 -8.59 -24.56
N LYS A 517 -6.58 -9.43 -24.26
CA LYS A 517 -6.77 -10.71 -24.95
C LYS A 517 -7.08 -10.55 -26.44
N ASN A 518 -7.88 -9.55 -26.79
CA ASN A 518 -8.20 -9.26 -28.19
C ASN A 518 -6.99 -8.76 -28.99
N ILE A 519 -6.10 -7.98 -28.39
CA ILE A 519 -4.84 -7.54 -29.02
C ILE A 519 -3.97 -8.77 -29.37
N VAL A 520 -3.78 -9.67 -28.40
CA VAL A 520 -2.99 -10.88 -28.62
C VAL A 520 -3.63 -11.77 -29.70
N LYS A 521 -4.93 -12.03 -29.59
CA LYS A 521 -5.67 -12.78 -30.61
C LYS A 521 -5.55 -12.14 -32.00
N TYR A 522 -5.69 -10.82 -32.10
CA TYR A 522 -5.59 -10.11 -33.37
C TYR A 522 -4.21 -10.29 -34.03
N ARG A 523 -3.12 -10.17 -33.25
CA ARG A 523 -1.76 -10.36 -33.77
C ARG A 523 -1.47 -11.81 -34.15
N ASP A 524 -2.05 -12.79 -33.43
CA ASP A 524 -1.89 -14.21 -33.74
C ASP A 524 -2.61 -14.60 -35.04
N GLU A 525 -3.74 -13.96 -35.33
CA GLU A 525 -4.52 -14.19 -36.55
C GLU A 525 -4.04 -13.38 -37.76
N ASN A 526 -3.52 -12.15 -37.57
CA ASN A 526 -3.18 -11.20 -38.65
C ASN A 526 -1.68 -10.93 -38.77
N GLY A 527 -0.86 -11.49 -37.90
CA GLY A 527 0.57 -11.23 -37.80
C GLY A 527 0.90 -9.99 -36.97
N LYS A 528 2.18 -9.64 -36.92
CA LYS A 528 2.67 -8.46 -36.14
C LYS A 528 2.00 -7.17 -36.60
N LEU A 529 1.56 -6.36 -35.63
CA LEU A 529 1.13 -4.99 -35.90
C LEU A 529 2.32 -4.17 -36.40
N LYS A 530 2.10 -3.39 -37.47
CA LYS A 530 3.12 -2.54 -38.07
C LYS A 530 2.96 -1.07 -37.76
N THR A 531 1.77 -0.68 -37.27
CA THR A 531 1.49 0.70 -36.85
C THR A 531 0.56 0.70 -35.63
N ARG A 532 0.68 1.73 -34.78
CA ARG A 532 -0.27 1.95 -33.68
C ARG A 532 -1.71 2.12 -34.17
N LYS A 533 -1.93 2.69 -35.35
CA LYS A 533 -3.27 2.86 -35.96
C LYS A 533 -3.99 1.51 -36.17
N GLU A 534 -3.26 0.41 -36.37
CA GLU A 534 -3.86 -0.91 -36.49
C GLU A 534 -4.57 -1.39 -35.24
N LEU A 535 -4.22 -0.87 -34.06
CA LEU A 535 -4.94 -1.14 -32.81
C LEU A 535 -6.43 -0.80 -32.91
N LEU A 536 -6.81 0.20 -33.72
CA LEU A 536 -8.23 0.54 -33.95
C LEU A 536 -9.03 -0.57 -34.67
N LYS A 537 -8.35 -1.57 -35.24
CA LYS A 537 -8.98 -2.76 -35.82
C LYS A 537 -9.23 -3.85 -34.80
N VAL A 538 -8.65 -3.73 -33.59
CA VAL A 538 -8.82 -4.70 -32.51
C VAL A 538 -10.22 -4.58 -31.92
N PRO A 539 -10.97 -5.69 -31.79
CA PRO A 539 -12.31 -5.66 -31.19
C PRO A 539 -12.32 -5.06 -29.79
N LYS A 540 -13.30 -4.20 -29.52
CA LYS A 540 -13.50 -3.44 -28.27
C LYS A 540 -12.46 -2.34 -27.97
N LEU A 541 -11.43 -2.14 -28.78
CA LEU A 541 -10.49 -1.06 -28.67
C LEU A 541 -11.02 0.14 -29.48
N GLY A 542 -11.83 0.99 -28.84
CA GLY A 542 -12.38 2.20 -29.46
C GLY A 542 -11.40 3.39 -29.42
N LYS A 543 -11.83 4.53 -29.97
CA LYS A 543 -11.00 5.76 -30.08
C LYS A 543 -10.49 6.24 -28.73
N VAL A 544 -11.34 6.25 -27.69
CA VAL A 544 -10.96 6.68 -26.33
C VAL A 544 -9.88 5.77 -25.73
N ALA A 545 -10.05 4.44 -25.84
CA ALA A 545 -9.02 3.50 -25.37
C ALA A 545 -7.72 3.64 -26.17
N PHE A 546 -7.81 3.86 -27.48
CA PHE A 546 -6.65 4.11 -28.35
C PHE A 546 -5.88 5.34 -27.91
N GLU A 547 -6.57 6.48 -27.71
CA GLU A 547 -5.95 7.72 -27.23
C GLU A 547 -5.19 7.47 -25.92
N GLN A 548 -5.77 6.74 -24.99
CA GLN A 548 -5.15 6.50 -23.71
C GLN A 548 -3.98 5.51 -23.74
N CYS A 549 -3.98 4.53 -24.63
CA CYS A 549 -2.94 3.48 -24.67
C CYS A 549 -1.82 3.72 -25.68
N ALA A 550 -2.08 4.47 -26.77
CA ALA A 550 -1.20 4.51 -27.92
C ALA A 550 0.24 4.94 -27.61
N GLY A 551 0.42 5.92 -26.73
CA GLY A 551 1.75 6.39 -26.37
C GLY A 551 2.56 5.43 -25.49
N PHE A 552 1.88 4.52 -24.77
CA PHE A 552 2.50 3.51 -23.92
C PHE A 552 2.82 2.20 -24.65
N LEU A 553 2.20 1.99 -25.82
CA LEU A 553 2.46 0.83 -26.64
C LEU A 553 3.52 1.15 -27.68
N ARG A 554 4.55 0.32 -27.75
CA ARG A 554 5.65 0.46 -28.70
C ARG A 554 5.55 -0.59 -29.80
N ILE A 555 6.05 -0.23 -31.01
CA ILE A 555 6.19 -1.14 -32.16
C ILE A 555 7.63 -1.02 -32.68
N VAL A 556 8.49 -1.93 -32.25
CA VAL A 556 9.94 -1.85 -32.54
C VAL A 556 10.21 -1.98 -34.03
N ASP A 557 9.58 -2.94 -34.72
CA ASP A 557 9.76 -3.22 -36.14
C ASP A 557 8.64 -2.60 -37.01
N GLY A 558 7.99 -1.52 -36.53
CA GLY A 558 6.89 -0.86 -37.21
C GLY A 558 7.29 -0.07 -38.46
N THR A 559 6.33 0.43 -39.22
CA THR A 559 6.59 1.27 -40.40
C THR A 559 6.99 2.71 -40.04
N ASN A 560 6.47 3.25 -38.91
CA ASN A 560 6.82 4.57 -38.43
C ASN A 560 7.87 4.49 -37.31
N PRO A 561 9.09 5.03 -37.49
CA PRO A 561 10.14 5.00 -36.47
C PRO A 561 9.76 5.69 -35.16
N LEU A 562 8.88 6.68 -35.16
CA LEU A 562 8.41 7.32 -33.93
C LEU A 562 7.68 6.38 -32.99
N GLU A 563 7.15 5.26 -33.49
CA GLU A 563 6.43 4.26 -32.68
C GLU A 563 7.33 3.39 -31.80
N ILE A 564 8.66 3.54 -31.93
CA ILE A 564 9.64 2.97 -30.99
C ILE A 564 9.67 3.80 -29.69
N THR A 565 9.32 5.09 -29.76
CA THR A 565 9.36 6.05 -28.65
C THR A 565 8.04 6.08 -27.88
N ALA A 566 8.00 6.79 -26.76
CA ALA A 566 6.77 7.10 -26.03
C ALA A 566 6.10 8.40 -26.52
N VAL A 567 6.51 8.98 -27.66
CA VAL A 567 5.82 10.13 -28.26
C VAL A 567 4.40 9.72 -28.64
N HIS A 568 3.41 10.49 -28.17
CA HIS A 568 2.01 10.23 -28.47
C HIS A 568 1.69 10.53 -29.94
N PRO A 569 0.80 9.77 -30.59
CA PRO A 569 0.41 10.03 -31.99
C PRO A 569 -0.06 11.46 -32.27
N GLU A 570 -0.67 12.14 -31.30
CA GLU A 570 -1.07 13.55 -31.41
C GLU A 570 0.12 14.51 -31.63
N SER A 571 1.31 14.12 -31.19
CA SER A 571 2.53 14.94 -31.24
C SER A 571 3.50 14.52 -32.34
N TYR A 572 3.12 13.61 -33.26
CA TYR A 572 4.03 13.16 -34.32
C TYR A 572 4.47 14.28 -35.24
N ASP A 573 3.54 15.15 -35.65
CA ASP A 573 3.84 16.29 -36.54
C ASP A 573 4.86 17.25 -35.90
N ALA A 574 4.73 17.49 -34.57
CA ALA A 574 5.66 18.33 -33.85
C ALA A 574 7.03 17.64 -33.70
N ALA A 575 7.05 16.32 -33.43
CA ALA A 575 8.29 15.55 -33.35
C ALA A 575 9.04 15.48 -34.68
N GLU A 576 8.34 15.31 -35.81
CA GLU A 576 8.92 15.31 -37.15
C GLU A 576 9.52 16.68 -37.48
N LYS A 577 8.80 17.77 -37.25
CA LYS A 577 9.30 19.15 -37.44
C LYS A 577 10.50 19.47 -36.56
N LEU A 578 10.51 18.99 -35.29
CA LEU A 578 11.65 19.14 -34.40
C LEU A 578 12.89 18.42 -34.95
N LEU A 579 12.74 17.22 -35.49
CA LEU A 579 13.83 16.48 -36.12
C LEU A 579 14.37 17.24 -37.31
N GLU A 580 13.49 17.74 -38.19
CA GLU A 580 13.86 18.55 -39.36
C GLU A 580 14.61 19.82 -38.95
N SER A 581 14.17 20.54 -37.91
CA SER A 581 14.82 21.77 -37.42
C SER A 581 16.25 21.56 -36.97
N VAL A 582 16.59 20.35 -36.47
CA VAL A 582 17.95 19.97 -36.07
C VAL A 582 18.71 19.19 -37.15
N GLY A 583 18.12 19.02 -38.37
CA GLY A 583 18.76 18.42 -39.53
C GLY A 583 18.73 16.90 -39.58
N PHE A 584 17.67 16.27 -39.00
CA PHE A 584 17.45 14.83 -39.01
C PHE A 584 16.04 14.50 -39.57
N GLU A 585 15.90 13.23 -39.95
CA GLU A 585 14.63 12.64 -40.38
C GLU A 585 14.23 11.55 -39.37
N LYS A 586 12.92 11.17 -39.33
CA LYS A 586 12.43 10.12 -38.40
C LYS A 586 13.10 8.76 -38.66
N GLU A 587 13.49 8.45 -39.88
CA GLU A 587 14.23 7.24 -40.27
C GLU A 587 15.58 7.12 -39.56
N ASP A 588 16.18 8.24 -39.19
CA ASP A 588 17.47 8.31 -38.50
C ASP A 588 17.40 7.75 -37.07
N LEU A 589 16.19 7.67 -36.46
CA LEU A 589 15.96 7.09 -35.15
C LEU A 589 16.28 5.60 -35.08
N ARG A 590 16.38 4.92 -36.20
CA ARG A 590 16.79 3.49 -36.29
C ARG A 590 18.31 3.32 -36.40
N ASN A 591 19.05 4.37 -36.65
CA ASN A 591 20.50 4.31 -36.79
C ASN A 591 21.19 4.79 -35.54
N LYS A 592 21.89 3.87 -34.84
CA LYS A 592 22.55 4.16 -33.57
C LYS A 592 23.55 5.31 -33.62
N ASP A 593 24.34 5.42 -34.72
CA ASP A 593 25.34 6.48 -34.85
C ASP A 593 24.68 7.85 -35.08
N LYS A 594 23.60 7.90 -35.86
CA LYS A 594 22.83 9.12 -36.06
C LYS A 594 22.12 9.55 -34.76
N VAL A 595 21.59 8.64 -33.97
CA VAL A 595 20.98 8.94 -32.68
C VAL A 595 21.97 9.57 -31.69
N ILE A 596 23.25 9.16 -31.72
CA ILE A 596 24.29 9.80 -30.87
C ILE A 596 24.44 11.28 -31.28
N ASN A 597 24.53 11.58 -32.58
CA ASN A 597 24.65 12.92 -33.06
C ASN A 597 23.36 13.76 -32.84
N LEU A 598 22.20 13.16 -33.02
CA LEU A 598 20.90 13.74 -32.70
C LEU A 598 20.80 14.18 -31.26
N ARG A 599 21.24 13.32 -30.32
CA ARG A 599 21.27 13.63 -28.87
C ARG A 599 22.06 14.89 -28.56
N GLU A 600 23.23 15.07 -29.17
CA GLU A 600 24.05 16.27 -28.95
C GLU A 600 23.34 17.53 -29.53
N LYS A 601 22.67 17.43 -30.66
CA LYS A 601 21.90 18.52 -31.24
C LYS A 601 20.67 18.87 -30.37
N LEU A 602 19.95 17.88 -29.90
CA LEU A 602 18.75 18.07 -29.05
C LEU A 602 19.08 18.73 -27.69
N LYS A 603 20.29 18.55 -27.16
CA LYS A 603 20.74 19.27 -25.95
C LYS A 603 20.85 20.78 -26.15
N SER A 604 21.06 21.25 -27.36
CA SER A 604 21.22 22.66 -27.69
C SER A 604 19.92 23.34 -28.12
N VAL A 605 18.80 22.63 -28.11
CA VAL A 605 17.47 23.19 -28.51
C VAL A 605 16.98 24.16 -27.44
N ASP A 606 16.62 25.38 -27.87
CA ASP A 606 15.93 26.34 -27.01
C ASP A 606 14.45 25.97 -26.90
N ILE A 607 14.09 25.31 -25.81
CA ILE A 607 12.72 24.80 -25.55
C ILE A 607 11.69 25.94 -25.63
N ALA A 608 11.98 27.12 -25.05
CA ALA A 608 11.01 28.23 -25.02
C ALA A 608 10.75 28.85 -26.38
N LYS A 609 11.74 28.85 -27.27
CA LYS A 609 11.60 29.30 -28.64
C LYS A 609 10.89 28.25 -29.49
N GLU A 610 11.42 27.02 -29.46
CA GLU A 610 10.93 25.92 -30.30
C GLU A 610 9.47 25.54 -29.99
N SER A 611 9.06 25.65 -28.70
CA SER A 611 7.67 25.39 -28.27
C SER A 611 6.68 26.35 -28.99
N LYS A 612 7.07 27.61 -29.18
CA LYS A 612 6.26 28.61 -29.90
C LYS A 612 6.22 28.35 -31.39
N ASP A 613 7.38 27.96 -31.96
CA ASP A 613 7.50 27.70 -33.40
C ASP A 613 6.71 26.43 -33.81
N LEU A 614 6.60 25.45 -32.90
CA LEU A 614 5.87 24.20 -33.09
C LEU A 614 4.42 24.22 -32.56
N ASP A 615 3.99 25.34 -31.95
CA ASP A 615 2.65 25.50 -31.34
C ASP A 615 2.30 24.36 -30.33
N ILE A 616 3.25 24.01 -29.49
CA ILE A 616 3.09 22.99 -28.41
C ILE A 616 3.61 23.52 -27.07
N GLY A 617 3.14 22.96 -25.98
CA GLY A 617 3.59 23.35 -24.65
C GLY A 617 5.06 22.95 -24.36
N GLU A 618 5.74 23.75 -23.52
CA GLU A 618 7.15 23.51 -23.15
C GLU A 618 7.38 22.16 -22.45
N LEU A 619 6.44 21.69 -21.62
CA LEU A 619 6.54 20.40 -20.93
C LEU A 619 6.43 19.25 -21.92
N THR A 620 5.50 19.36 -22.87
CA THR A 620 5.32 18.37 -23.94
C THR A 620 6.57 18.32 -24.84
N LEU A 621 7.12 19.48 -25.20
CA LEU A 621 8.34 19.53 -26.01
C LEU A 621 9.54 18.92 -25.31
N LYS A 622 9.71 19.17 -24.00
CA LYS A 622 10.75 18.54 -23.17
C LYS A 622 10.65 17.01 -23.21
N ASP A 623 9.44 16.49 -23.08
CA ASP A 623 9.21 15.05 -23.14
C ASP A 623 9.55 14.49 -24.54
N ILE A 624 9.17 15.19 -25.62
CA ILE A 624 9.53 14.79 -27.00
C ILE A 624 11.05 14.77 -27.18
N VAL A 625 11.75 15.81 -26.75
CA VAL A 625 13.22 15.90 -26.81
C VAL A 625 13.88 14.74 -26.07
N GLU A 626 13.39 14.43 -24.87
CA GLU A 626 13.90 13.30 -24.09
C GLU A 626 13.71 11.95 -24.81
N GLU A 627 12.51 11.72 -25.35
CA GLU A 627 12.17 10.47 -26.06
C GLU A 627 12.97 10.32 -27.37
N LEU A 628 13.15 11.39 -28.13
CA LEU A 628 13.95 11.37 -29.36
C LEU A 628 15.45 11.26 -29.10
N SER A 629 15.92 11.71 -27.94
CA SER A 629 17.33 11.57 -27.52
C SER A 629 17.71 10.12 -27.24
N LYS A 630 16.76 9.29 -26.88
CA LYS A 630 16.99 7.88 -26.50
C LYS A 630 15.86 6.99 -27.02
N PRO A 631 15.66 6.88 -28.35
CA PRO A 631 14.55 6.11 -28.92
C PRO A 631 14.66 4.64 -28.52
N GLY A 632 13.54 4.05 -28.12
CA GLY A 632 13.48 2.65 -27.70
C GLY A 632 14.16 2.31 -26.37
N ARG A 633 14.56 3.33 -25.59
CA ARG A 633 15.18 3.13 -24.28
C ARG A 633 14.22 2.42 -23.33
N ASP A 634 14.76 1.44 -22.61
CA ASP A 634 14.15 0.87 -21.42
C ASP A 634 14.70 1.64 -20.20
N PRO A 635 13.87 2.34 -19.43
CA PRO A 635 14.34 3.11 -18.28
C PRO A 635 14.99 2.22 -17.19
N ARG A 636 14.76 0.91 -17.23
CA ARG A 636 15.35 -0.07 -16.31
C ARG A 636 16.82 -0.38 -16.61
N ASP A 637 17.29 -0.08 -17.82
CA ASP A 637 18.72 -0.33 -18.20
C ASP A 637 19.69 0.55 -17.38
N GLU A 638 19.18 1.64 -16.76
CA GLU A 638 19.95 2.53 -15.88
C GLU A 638 19.85 2.13 -14.39
N MET A 639 19.02 1.15 -14.06
CA MET A 639 18.88 0.65 -12.69
C MET A 639 20.08 -0.23 -12.28
N PRO A 640 20.40 -0.32 -10.97
CA PRO A 640 21.46 -1.20 -10.50
C PRO A 640 21.23 -2.63 -10.96
N LYS A 641 22.24 -3.24 -11.58
CA LYS A 641 22.18 -4.65 -11.97
C LYS A 641 22.34 -5.54 -10.73
N PRO A 642 21.71 -6.72 -10.69
CA PRO A 642 21.91 -7.66 -9.58
C PRO A 642 23.38 -8.01 -9.38
N ILE A 643 23.79 -8.21 -8.12
CA ILE A 643 25.15 -8.66 -7.80
C ILE A 643 25.31 -10.10 -8.27
N LEU A 644 26.19 -10.30 -9.25
CA LEU A 644 26.58 -11.62 -9.72
C LEU A 644 27.59 -12.22 -8.72
N ARG A 645 27.30 -13.45 -8.27
CA ARG A 645 28.12 -14.14 -7.26
C ARG A 645 28.76 -15.39 -7.84
N GLN A 646 29.94 -15.73 -7.32
CA GLN A 646 30.64 -16.99 -7.58
C GLN A 646 31.00 -17.71 -6.29
N ASP A 647 31.02 -17.03 -5.15
CA ASP A 647 31.35 -17.57 -3.83
C ASP A 647 30.31 -17.21 -2.77
N VAL A 648 30.23 -18.02 -1.70
CA VAL A 648 29.35 -17.80 -0.54
C VAL A 648 30.14 -17.29 0.65
N LEU A 649 29.68 -16.20 1.26
CA LEU A 649 30.18 -15.72 2.53
C LEU A 649 29.49 -16.48 3.68
N LYS A 650 30.29 -17.10 4.58
CA LYS A 650 29.74 -17.79 5.76
C LYS A 650 29.58 -16.80 6.92
N PHE A 651 28.58 -17.04 7.74
CA PHE A 651 28.31 -16.20 8.92
C PHE A 651 29.50 -16.16 9.91
N GLU A 652 30.22 -17.30 10.02
CA GLU A 652 31.41 -17.45 10.85
C GLU A 652 32.61 -16.61 10.37
N ASP A 653 32.63 -16.26 9.08
CA ASP A 653 33.69 -15.45 8.47
C ASP A 653 33.52 -13.95 8.73
N LEU A 654 32.32 -13.54 9.20
CA LEU A 654 32.02 -12.15 9.51
C LEU A 654 32.82 -11.67 10.72
N LYS A 655 33.36 -10.46 10.58
CA LYS A 655 34.04 -9.74 11.67
C LYS A 655 33.48 -8.33 11.77
N GLU A 656 33.35 -7.83 12.99
CA GLU A 656 33.02 -6.43 13.22
C GLU A 656 34.05 -5.52 12.55
N GLY A 657 33.59 -4.47 11.91
CA GLY A 657 34.44 -3.58 11.11
C GLY A 657 34.57 -3.98 9.63
N MET A 658 34.12 -5.18 9.22
CA MET A 658 34.22 -5.63 7.83
C MET A 658 33.28 -4.81 6.94
N ILE A 659 33.79 -4.37 5.78
CA ILE A 659 33.00 -3.61 4.79
C ILE A 659 32.66 -4.55 3.65
N LEU A 660 31.36 -4.66 3.34
CA LEU A 660 30.83 -5.58 2.34
C LEU A 660 29.85 -4.84 1.42
N PRO A 661 29.77 -5.23 0.14
CA PRO A 661 28.66 -4.86 -0.69
C PRO A 661 27.43 -5.66 -0.27
N GLY A 662 26.27 -5.03 -0.23
CA GLY A 662 25.00 -5.69 0.07
C GLY A 662 23.89 -5.18 -0.83
N THR A 663 22.85 -6.00 -1.01
CA THR A 663 21.64 -5.62 -1.73
C THR A 663 20.53 -5.32 -0.73
N VAL A 664 19.91 -4.17 -0.82
CA VAL A 664 18.73 -3.81 -0.02
C VAL A 664 17.57 -4.71 -0.39
N ARG A 665 17.09 -5.52 0.57
CA ARG A 665 15.99 -6.48 0.37
C ARG A 665 14.63 -5.92 0.78
N ASN A 666 14.64 -5.08 1.82
CA ASN A 666 13.43 -4.48 2.33
C ASN A 666 13.75 -3.15 3.02
N VAL A 667 12.88 -2.16 2.82
CA VAL A 667 12.97 -0.87 3.50
C VAL A 667 11.75 -0.73 4.40
N ILE A 668 11.97 -0.37 5.63
CA ILE A 668 10.96 -0.23 6.68
C ILE A 668 11.15 1.08 7.43
N ASP A 669 10.17 1.50 8.22
CA ASP A 669 10.17 2.80 8.93
C ASP A 669 11.42 3.07 9.78
N PHE A 670 12.03 2.04 10.33
CA PHE A 670 13.17 2.17 11.24
C PHE A 670 14.51 1.74 10.64
N GLY A 671 14.56 1.43 9.33
CA GLY A 671 15.80 1.06 8.67
C GLY A 671 15.63 0.26 7.39
N ALA A 672 16.68 -0.41 6.99
CA ALA A 672 16.70 -1.28 5.81
C ALA A 672 17.32 -2.64 6.14
N PHE A 673 16.75 -3.71 5.59
CA PHE A 673 17.35 -5.03 5.58
C PHE A 673 18.23 -5.19 4.35
N VAL A 674 19.48 -5.59 4.57
CA VAL A 674 20.48 -5.71 3.51
C VAL A 674 21.04 -7.13 3.48
N ASP A 675 20.94 -7.76 2.33
CA ASP A 675 21.57 -9.06 2.04
C ASP A 675 23.06 -8.86 1.75
N ILE A 676 23.89 -9.26 2.66
CA ILE A 676 25.37 -9.24 2.54
C ILE A 676 25.93 -10.62 2.15
N GLY A 677 25.07 -11.57 1.77
CA GLY A 677 25.51 -12.92 1.39
C GLY A 677 25.55 -13.96 2.51
N VAL A 678 25.05 -13.64 3.71
CA VAL A 678 24.93 -14.58 4.83
C VAL A 678 23.48 -15.01 5.06
N LYS A 679 23.24 -15.99 5.97
CA LYS A 679 21.93 -16.67 6.16
C LYS A 679 20.78 -15.71 6.44
N HIS A 680 21.00 -14.64 7.18
CA HIS A 680 19.97 -13.65 7.51
C HIS A 680 20.42 -12.27 7.04
N ASP A 681 19.47 -11.51 6.51
CA ASP A 681 19.74 -10.13 6.13
C ASP A 681 20.17 -9.32 7.35
N GLY A 682 21.17 -8.49 7.19
CA GLY A 682 21.62 -7.57 8.21
C GLY A 682 20.69 -6.35 8.27
N LEU A 683 20.49 -5.81 9.48
CA LEU A 683 19.71 -4.58 9.66
C LEU A 683 20.62 -3.37 9.70
N VAL A 684 20.39 -2.42 8.81
CA VAL A 684 20.88 -1.04 8.92
C VAL A 684 19.77 -0.22 9.58
N HIS A 685 19.94 0.11 10.86
CA HIS A 685 18.97 0.97 11.56
C HIS A 685 19.03 2.40 10.98
N ILE A 686 17.92 3.15 11.04
CA ILE A 686 17.84 4.52 10.48
C ILE A 686 18.94 5.45 10.99
N SER A 687 19.37 5.29 12.23
CA SER A 687 20.49 6.04 12.80
C SER A 687 21.86 5.70 12.18
N GLU A 688 21.98 4.55 11.53
CA GLU A 688 23.20 4.03 10.90
C GLU A 688 23.19 4.19 9.38
N MET A 689 22.15 4.80 8.80
CA MET A 689 22.03 4.97 7.36
C MET A 689 22.75 6.21 6.82
N SER A 690 22.84 7.28 7.63
CA SER A 690 23.46 8.54 7.23
C SER A 690 23.97 9.32 8.45
N ASP A 691 24.97 10.15 8.25
CA ASP A 691 25.43 11.12 9.26
C ASP A 691 24.48 12.31 9.40
N LYS A 692 23.64 12.56 8.38
CA LYS A 692 22.59 13.57 8.43
C LYS A 692 21.30 12.96 8.93
N PHE A 693 20.50 13.77 9.64
CA PHE A 693 19.17 13.34 10.05
C PHE A 693 18.32 13.01 8.82
N ILE A 694 17.78 11.80 8.76
CA ILE A 694 16.81 11.35 7.76
C ILE A 694 15.50 11.06 8.47
N LYS A 695 14.41 11.45 7.83
CA LYS A 695 13.05 11.25 8.36
C LYS A 695 12.52 9.86 8.01
N ASN A 696 12.76 9.42 6.79
CA ASN A 696 12.34 8.13 6.29
C ASN A 696 13.51 7.39 5.65
N PRO A 697 13.71 6.10 5.92
CA PRO A 697 14.74 5.27 5.27
C PRO A 697 14.63 5.26 3.74
N SER A 698 13.42 5.28 3.20
CA SER A 698 13.15 5.31 1.75
C SER A 698 13.60 6.60 1.03
N ASP A 699 13.92 7.66 1.79
CA ASP A 699 14.51 8.88 1.20
C ASP A 699 15.98 8.67 0.81
N LEU A 700 16.63 7.62 1.34
CA LEU A 700 18.05 7.35 1.14
C LEU A 700 18.33 6.08 0.33
N VAL A 701 17.54 5.02 0.53
CA VAL A 701 17.73 3.73 -0.15
C VAL A 701 16.40 3.14 -0.59
N SER A 702 16.48 2.34 -1.64
CA SER A 702 15.34 1.60 -2.21
C SER A 702 15.66 0.10 -2.27
N VAL A 703 14.62 -0.74 -2.33
CA VAL A 703 14.78 -2.18 -2.51
C VAL A 703 15.50 -2.45 -3.83
N GLY A 704 16.51 -3.32 -3.81
CA GLY A 704 17.36 -3.61 -4.96
C GLY A 704 18.63 -2.74 -5.06
N ASP A 705 18.73 -1.67 -4.26
CA ASP A 705 19.97 -0.86 -4.25
C ASP A 705 21.15 -1.67 -3.75
N ILE A 706 22.30 -1.42 -4.38
CA ILE A 706 23.59 -1.97 -3.95
C ILE A 706 24.27 -0.93 -3.06
N VAL A 707 24.43 -1.28 -1.81
CA VAL A 707 25.03 -0.39 -0.79
C VAL A 707 26.30 -1.00 -0.21
N LYS A 708 27.25 -0.15 0.15
CA LYS A 708 28.38 -0.58 0.97
C LYS A 708 27.98 -0.48 2.43
N VAL A 709 28.16 -1.56 3.17
CA VAL A 709 27.81 -1.63 4.58
C VAL A 709 28.98 -2.15 5.41
N LYS A 710 29.11 -1.59 6.60
CA LYS A 710 30.09 -2.01 7.61
C LYS A 710 29.37 -2.85 8.67
N VAL A 711 29.90 -3.99 9.01
CA VAL A 711 29.42 -4.84 10.10
C VAL A 711 29.77 -4.14 11.44
N ILE A 712 28.73 -3.78 12.21
CA ILE A 712 28.91 -3.08 13.50
C ILE A 712 28.61 -3.98 14.71
N LYS A 713 27.80 -5.03 14.52
CA LYS A 713 27.45 -5.96 15.58
C LYS A 713 27.11 -7.34 15.02
N ILE A 714 27.60 -8.38 15.67
CA ILE A 714 27.30 -9.77 15.33
C ILE A 714 26.69 -10.45 16.56
N ASP A 715 25.43 -10.84 16.49
CA ASP A 715 24.73 -11.65 17.50
C ASP A 715 24.77 -13.12 17.07
N LYS A 716 25.72 -13.86 17.60
CA LYS A 716 25.95 -15.28 17.23
C LYS A 716 24.82 -16.19 17.67
N ASP A 717 24.17 -15.90 18.79
CA ASP A 717 23.10 -16.75 19.36
C ASP A 717 21.82 -16.63 18.55
N ARG A 718 21.52 -15.43 18.05
CA ARG A 718 20.33 -15.14 17.24
C ARG A 718 20.63 -15.10 15.74
N GLN A 719 21.87 -15.29 15.33
CA GLN A 719 22.37 -15.17 13.94
C GLN A 719 21.96 -13.84 13.28
N LYS A 720 22.01 -12.73 14.02
CA LYS A 720 21.66 -11.40 13.53
C LYS A 720 22.90 -10.54 13.34
N VAL A 721 22.89 -9.72 12.30
CA VAL A 721 23.99 -8.79 11.97
C VAL A 721 23.44 -7.36 11.99
N GLY A 722 24.06 -6.51 12.78
CA GLY A 722 23.85 -5.07 12.73
C GLY A 722 24.83 -4.45 11.73
N LEU A 723 24.33 -3.62 10.85
CA LEU A 723 25.08 -2.99 9.77
C LEU A 723 25.00 -1.47 9.87
N SER A 724 26.01 -0.78 9.32
CA SER A 724 26.04 0.67 9.16
C SER A 724 26.40 1.03 7.74
N MET A 725 25.74 2.00 7.16
CA MET A 725 26.10 2.63 5.88
C MET A 725 27.09 3.79 6.06
N LYS A 726 27.45 4.14 7.29
CA LYS A 726 28.49 5.11 7.61
C LYS A 726 29.87 4.43 7.47
N VAL A 727 30.36 4.40 6.23
CA VAL A 727 31.57 3.67 5.84
C VAL A 727 32.70 4.64 5.55
#